data_b8cb4ab1db3f67bc384fad6ad797f932
#
_entry.id   b8cb4ab1db3f67bc384fad6ad797f932
#
_cell.length_a   1.000
_cell.length_b   1.000
_cell.length_c   1.000
_cell.angle_alpha   90.00
_cell.angle_beta   90.00
_cell.angle_gamma   90.00
#
_symmetry.space_group_name_H-M   'P 1'
#
loop_
_entity.id
_entity.type
_entity.pdbx_description
1 polymer ?
#
loop_
_entity_poly.entity_id
_entity_poly.type
_entity_poly.pdbx_seq_one_letter_code
_entity_poly.pdbx_strand_id
1 'polypeptide(L)'
;MPDLDPALAAKFRVHLDVTNTEPAHTLGFTGKGYMIGVVDSGVNRNHVTLHDQVIHNNVYVDYQDPASPDDVSGHGTNVAQLIAGQPVEYWPGGIAPGATIFSARVFSSAAESAKESPIGGNFFERETAQLKRVNADMIAAGVRIQNNSWGYENQNTGDKQVWIDPAVTDGFVNVYRDLVLNNNVLVIFASGNYSQQQPGRLSRLPSLPTVEGGASPADLERGWLVVAALDSFDHPDQLTSYSNHCGIAMHYCLAAPGDLIEIDTNVTTSPVDGDKGYLNGYLIQNGTSFAAPLVSGAAALVWEAFPYFSNDLVRQTLLGTATDLGAPGVDEVFGYGALNVGKAVLGPAKFDWGDVQVSFDDRRSTWGNDITGSGGLIKRGTGTLMLGGSNNQYTGATQVLGGTLQASSLGASAVSVANTATLIGSGRFGGAVSNAGTLELGKDGLKVQGDYTQLETGRLALYVGDQLSVAGNATLKGGELQVLGKRDYVTFNTSYSVLQADGSLTGTFSQLTWGPAVLLGEGRLTYGANNAYVTLQRLNVSAAAQALGIVDRVAQASAQRVEQAFRAIDAQQAQGRGALPTSFIGAAAALQQSSSAAVAAGSLQSLSGQSHVAAAAASLDAIDLGRRSLATRLDVLRSGERIVTWHQALGGPGQNGAASGTFSLSGWLVGHDAQLASGDIVGVAFGQADSSPSGSASGLRGIDRQVQGRVYLQRTQGPLYVLGQLGFGSFQRRLDRQLQLGDWNDWTSSRYSGQFWSGSVEAGYHWRQGSLALTPYLGLDQTQLRTDGFREQSGSGFGLQVQSAQATRSQLLAGVRTEWRWGGVQWRGYGEWQQTLRQSGLNPQASFTATSSWTPLVASSWPGRSGGVLGLSMVLPVGVTAGLWTMGLEHYFGTRSRGESLGLRYQLGF
;
A
#
# COMPACT_ATOMS: atom_id res chain seq x y z
N MET A 1 29.36 -1.00 27.75
CA MET A 1 28.81 -1.10 29.12
C MET A 1 29.65 -2.15 29.82
N PRO A 2 30.09 -1.95 31.06
CA PRO A 2 30.70 -3.03 31.78
C PRO A 2 29.70 -4.17 31.92
N ASP A 3 30.20 -5.40 31.85
CA ASP A 3 29.38 -6.62 31.92
C ASP A 3 28.71 -6.72 33.28
N LEU A 4 27.41 -6.40 33.35
CA LEU A 4 26.59 -6.68 34.53
C LEU A 4 26.46 -8.20 34.68
N ASP A 5 26.49 -8.67 35.90
CA ASP A 5 26.12 -10.05 36.19
C ASP A 5 24.72 -10.34 35.58
N PRO A 6 24.56 -11.40 34.77
CA PRO A 6 23.28 -11.71 34.11
C PRO A 6 22.11 -11.82 35.09
N ALA A 7 22.32 -12.33 36.31
CA ALA A 7 21.28 -12.44 37.34
C ALA A 7 20.85 -11.05 37.85
N LEU A 8 21.78 -10.12 37.97
CA LEU A 8 21.45 -8.74 38.37
C LEU A 8 20.79 -7.98 37.21
N ALA A 9 21.26 -8.18 35.98
CA ALA A 9 20.65 -7.60 34.78
C ALA A 9 19.16 -8.02 34.63
N ALA A 10 18.83 -9.29 34.91
CA ALA A 10 17.47 -9.79 34.95
C ALA A 10 16.60 -9.06 35.98
N LYS A 11 17.16 -8.75 37.17
CA LYS A 11 16.42 -8.01 38.21
C LYS A 11 16.04 -6.60 37.80
N PHE A 12 16.88 -5.91 37.01
CA PHE A 12 16.53 -4.60 36.45
C PHE A 12 15.37 -4.63 35.48
N ARG A 13 15.15 -5.75 34.80
CA ARG A 13 14.12 -5.94 33.79
C ARG A 13 12.88 -6.65 34.27
N VAL A 14 12.84 -7.11 35.53
CA VAL A 14 11.81 -8.01 36.03
C VAL A 14 10.39 -7.51 35.78
N HIS A 15 10.14 -6.22 35.87
CA HIS A 15 8.83 -5.61 35.57
C HIS A 15 8.42 -5.73 34.10
N LEU A 16 9.35 -5.71 33.16
CA LEU A 16 9.08 -5.90 31.72
C LEU A 16 8.96 -7.40 31.38
N ASP A 17 9.81 -8.22 31.97
CA ASP A 17 9.89 -9.64 31.65
C ASP A 17 8.71 -10.45 32.25
N VAL A 18 8.37 -10.23 33.53
CA VAL A 18 7.23 -10.90 34.19
C VAL A 18 5.89 -10.45 33.60
N THR A 19 5.77 -9.20 33.21
CA THR A 19 4.58 -8.67 32.52
C THR A 19 4.55 -8.97 31.01
N ASN A 20 5.58 -9.65 30.48
CA ASN A 20 5.69 -9.95 29.05
C ASN A 20 5.54 -8.69 28.17
N THR A 21 6.22 -7.59 28.51
CA THR A 21 6.05 -6.28 27.83
C THR A 21 6.84 -6.17 26.53
N GLU A 22 7.98 -6.86 26.40
CA GLU A 22 8.88 -6.78 25.25
C GLU A 22 8.17 -6.96 23.88
N PRO A 23 7.20 -7.89 23.70
CA PRO A 23 6.46 -8.00 22.44
C PRO A 23 5.70 -6.71 22.06
N ALA A 24 5.17 -5.98 23.05
CA ALA A 24 4.47 -4.72 22.79
C ALA A 24 5.44 -3.63 22.31
N HIS A 25 6.59 -3.50 22.95
CA HIS A 25 7.65 -2.58 22.53
C HIS A 25 8.21 -2.95 21.14
N THR A 26 8.40 -4.24 20.85
CA THR A 26 8.83 -4.72 19.52
C THR A 26 7.82 -4.34 18.43
N LEU A 27 6.52 -4.33 18.73
CA LEU A 27 5.47 -3.84 17.83
C LEU A 27 5.44 -2.31 17.72
N GLY A 28 6.24 -1.59 18.50
CA GLY A 28 6.36 -0.13 18.48
C GLY A 28 5.41 0.59 19.40
N PHE A 29 4.67 -0.10 20.27
CA PHE A 29 3.78 0.53 21.24
C PHE A 29 4.59 1.02 22.44
N THR A 30 4.39 2.27 22.83
CA THR A 30 5.11 2.96 23.91
C THR A 30 4.18 3.74 24.84
N GLY A 31 2.86 3.72 24.61
CA GLY A 31 1.88 4.55 25.32
C GLY A 31 1.77 5.96 24.76
N LYS A 32 2.36 6.20 23.60
CA LYS A 32 2.39 7.53 22.98
C LYS A 32 0.98 8.07 22.70
N GLY A 33 0.77 9.34 23.10
CA GLY A 33 -0.50 10.03 22.93
C GLY A 33 -1.49 9.84 24.07
N TYR A 34 -1.11 9.10 25.12
CA TYR A 34 -1.95 8.90 26.31
C TYR A 34 -1.33 9.54 27.53
N MET A 35 -2.18 10.22 28.30
CA MET A 35 -1.83 10.85 29.56
C MET A 35 -2.38 10.04 30.72
N ILE A 36 -1.51 9.74 31.69
CA ILE A 36 -1.83 8.96 32.88
C ILE A 36 -1.81 9.87 34.08
N GLY A 37 -2.89 9.92 34.84
CA GLY A 37 -3.01 10.65 36.08
C GLY A 37 -2.38 9.84 37.21
N VAL A 38 -1.38 10.39 37.90
CA VAL A 38 -0.79 9.85 39.11
C VAL A 38 -1.31 10.64 40.28
N VAL A 39 -2.24 10.08 41.05
CA VAL A 39 -2.79 10.64 42.27
C VAL A 39 -1.95 10.15 43.45
N ASP A 40 -1.01 10.96 43.94
CA ASP A 40 0.02 10.49 44.88
C ASP A 40 0.65 11.63 45.70
N SER A 41 1.89 11.44 46.18
CA SER A 41 2.69 12.41 46.93
C SER A 41 3.28 13.56 46.10
N GLY A 42 2.99 13.58 44.77
CA GLY A 42 3.62 14.47 43.81
C GLY A 42 4.60 13.69 42.93
N VAL A 43 5.19 14.33 41.94
CA VAL A 43 6.21 13.74 41.07
C VAL A 43 7.35 14.72 40.87
N ASN A 44 8.58 14.26 41.07
CA ASN A 44 9.78 15.02 40.75
C ASN A 44 9.94 15.07 39.21
N ARG A 45 9.44 16.15 38.59
CA ARG A 45 9.51 16.39 37.12
C ARG A 45 10.93 16.55 36.59
N ASN A 46 11.91 16.78 37.45
CA ASN A 46 13.32 16.89 37.07
C ASN A 46 14.06 15.55 37.22
N HIS A 47 13.37 14.49 37.59
CA HIS A 47 13.96 13.16 37.72
C HIS A 47 14.53 12.68 36.38
N VAL A 48 15.68 12.04 36.38
CA VAL A 48 16.43 11.65 35.18
C VAL A 48 15.62 10.81 34.19
N THR A 49 14.66 10.01 34.67
CA THR A 49 13.80 9.16 33.82
C THR A 49 12.52 9.87 33.37
N LEU A 50 12.13 10.97 34.02
CA LEU A 50 10.82 11.62 33.83
C LEU A 50 10.92 13.00 33.16
N HIS A 51 12.12 13.38 32.76
CA HIS A 51 12.33 14.65 32.05
C HIS A 51 11.42 14.72 30.82
N ASP A 52 10.64 15.80 30.72
CA ASP A 52 9.65 16.06 29.67
C ASP A 52 8.42 15.11 29.66
N GLN A 53 8.32 14.13 30.57
CA GLN A 53 7.14 13.26 30.68
C GLN A 53 6.02 13.87 31.53
N VAL A 54 6.34 14.69 32.54
CA VAL A 54 5.37 15.30 33.44
C VAL A 54 4.84 16.61 32.83
N ILE A 55 3.65 16.55 32.23
CA ILE A 55 3.03 17.68 31.52
C ILE A 55 2.23 18.57 32.47
N HIS A 56 1.57 17.98 33.46
CA HIS A 56 0.88 18.68 34.53
C HIS A 56 1.44 18.25 35.89
N ASN A 57 1.69 19.20 36.74
CA ASN A 57 2.21 18.96 38.07
C ASN A 57 1.48 19.87 39.08
N ASN A 58 0.41 19.35 39.70
CA ASN A 58 -0.57 20.08 40.45
C ASN A 58 -0.64 19.68 41.92
N VAL A 59 -0.95 20.62 42.80
CA VAL A 59 -1.19 20.41 44.25
C VAL A 59 -2.66 20.56 44.59
N TYR A 60 -3.20 19.61 45.32
CA TYR A 60 -4.59 19.60 45.77
C TYR A 60 -4.72 19.53 47.31
N VAL A 61 -3.61 19.70 48.01
CA VAL A 61 -3.58 19.65 49.48
C VAL A 61 -4.22 20.91 50.10
N ASP A 62 -5.18 20.71 50.99
CA ASP A 62 -5.98 21.80 51.58
C ASP A 62 -5.39 22.41 52.90
N TYR A 63 -4.15 22.10 53.22
CA TYR A 63 -3.48 22.54 54.44
C TYR A 63 -2.42 23.63 54.15
N GLN A 64 -1.91 24.26 55.20
CA GLN A 64 -0.74 25.14 55.12
C GLN A 64 0.53 24.34 54.85
N ASP A 65 0.56 23.68 53.72
CA ASP A 65 1.70 22.96 53.21
C ASP A 65 2.41 23.83 52.17
N PRO A 66 3.75 23.82 52.11
CA PRO A 66 4.44 24.46 51.00
C PRO A 66 3.78 24.13 49.70
N ALA A 67 3.36 25.15 48.93
CA ALA A 67 2.63 24.95 47.66
C ALA A 67 3.53 24.38 46.53
N SER A 68 4.45 23.47 46.86
CA SER A 68 5.26 22.76 45.89
C SER A 68 4.45 21.62 45.27
N PRO A 69 4.31 21.56 43.94
CA PRO A 69 3.70 20.40 43.27
C PRO A 69 4.62 19.17 43.26
N ASP A 70 5.90 19.38 43.58
CA ASP A 70 6.90 18.30 43.49
C ASP A 70 6.69 17.25 44.61
N ASP A 71 7.31 16.10 44.46
CA ASP A 71 7.17 14.97 45.35
C ASP A 71 7.67 15.26 46.76
N VAL A 72 6.88 14.95 47.76
CA VAL A 72 7.20 15.20 49.18
C VAL A 72 7.71 13.96 49.92
N SER A 73 7.60 12.78 49.30
CA SER A 73 8.03 11.49 49.90
C SER A 73 8.86 10.60 48.96
N GLY A 74 8.92 10.93 47.69
CA GLY A 74 9.53 10.09 46.64
C GLY A 74 8.62 8.99 46.07
N HIS A 75 7.49 8.72 46.73
CA HIS A 75 6.62 7.59 46.34
C HIS A 75 5.97 7.83 44.96
N GLY A 76 5.38 8.98 44.71
CA GLY A 76 4.75 9.29 43.44
C GLY A 76 5.74 9.35 42.25
N THR A 77 7.00 9.73 42.51
CA THR A 77 8.07 9.72 41.51
C THR A 77 8.40 8.27 41.11
N ASN A 78 8.50 7.36 42.08
CA ASN A 78 8.70 5.93 41.79
C ASN A 78 7.54 5.34 40.98
N VAL A 79 6.32 5.62 41.40
CA VAL A 79 5.12 5.22 40.65
C VAL A 79 5.15 5.73 39.19
N ALA A 80 5.52 7.01 39.00
CA ALA A 80 5.58 7.60 37.66
C ALA A 80 6.69 7.02 36.79
N GLN A 81 7.85 6.64 37.39
CA GLN A 81 8.93 5.95 36.67
C GLN A 81 8.43 4.64 36.06
N LEU A 82 7.75 3.79 36.82
CA LEU A 82 7.24 2.51 36.36
C LEU A 82 6.20 2.65 35.23
N ILE A 83 5.47 3.76 35.21
CA ILE A 83 4.53 4.06 34.11
C ILE A 83 5.28 4.51 32.87
N ALA A 84 5.97 5.66 32.94
CA ALA A 84 6.42 6.44 31.78
C ALA A 84 7.92 6.77 31.79
N GLY A 85 8.68 6.20 32.71
CA GLY A 85 10.10 6.50 32.81
C GLY A 85 10.88 6.10 31.54
N GLN A 86 11.80 6.98 31.14
CA GLN A 86 12.69 6.73 30.01
C GLN A 86 13.82 5.78 30.43
N PRO A 87 14.34 4.95 29.52
CA PRO A 87 15.49 4.10 29.82
C PRO A 87 16.70 4.94 30.25
N VAL A 88 17.35 4.55 31.35
CA VAL A 88 18.58 5.20 31.82
C VAL A 88 19.55 4.11 32.29
N GLU A 89 20.68 4.02 31.60
CA GLU A 89 21.78 3.08 31.90
C GLU A 89 21.32 1.62 31.95
N TYR A 90 21.26 1.01 33.17
CA TYR A 90 20.82 -0.37 33.34
C TYR A 90 19.30 -0.51 33.48
N TRP A 91 18.63 0.57 33.84
CA TRP A 91 17.18 0.55 34.00
C TRP A 91 16.49 0.69 32.64
N PRO A 92 15.66 -0.25 32.22
CA PRO A 92 15.16 -0.36 30.86
C PRO A 92 14.02 0.61 30.53
N GLY A 93 13.56 1.40 31.50
CA GLY A 93 12.38 2.27 31.37
C GLY A 93 11.11 1.65 31.95
N GLY A 94 10.05 2.43 32.01
CA GLY A 94 8.72 2.01 32.44
C GLY A 94 7.99 1.19 31.38
N ILE A 95 6.76 0.75 31.69
CA ILE A 95 5.91 -0.03 30.77
C ILE A 95 5.51 0.78 29.53
N ALA A 96 5.23 2.09 29.72
CA ALA A 96 4.75 2.99 28.65
C ALA A 96 5.64 4.25 28.54
N PRO A 97 6.90 4.12 28.09
CA PRO A 97 7.86 5.21 28.08
C PRO A 97 7.49 6.38 27.13
N GLY A 98 6.54 6.20 26.25
CA GLY A 98 5.99 7.27 25.40
C GLY A 98 4.74 7.96 25.96
N ALA A 99 4.22 7.53 27.11
CA ALA A 99 3.10 8.15 27.79
C ALA A 99 3.54 9.43 28.52
N THR A 100 2.58 10.31 28.84
CA THR A 100 2.78 11.50 29.62
C THR A 100 2.08 11.41 30.97
N ILE A 101 2.53 12.16 31.96
CA ILE A 101 2.04 12.14 33.33
C ILE A 101 1.31 13.43 33.68
N PHE A 102 0.12 13.26 34.25
CA PHE A 102 -0.56 14.30 35.05
C PHE A 102 -0.32 13.97 36.51
N SER A 103 0.55 14.69 37.21
CA SER A 103 0.81 14.52 38.62
C SER A 103 -0.22 15.31 39.44
N ALA A 104 -0.92 14.62 40.31
CA ALA A 104 -1.84 15.20 41.29
C ALA A 104 -1.33 14.89 42.71
N ARG A 105 -0.67 15.86 43.37
CA ARG A 105 -0.25 15.75 44.75
C ARG A 105 -1.45 15.90 45.67
N VAL A 106 -1.79 14.85 46.37
CA VAL A 106 -2.91 14.78 47.33
C VAL A 106 -2.43 14.56 48.79
N PHE A 107 -1.15 14.22 48.99
CA PHE A 107 -0.57 14.01 50.33
C PHE A 107 0.18 15.24 50.80
N SER A 108 0.00 15.57 52.11
CA SER A 108 0.68 16.64 52.79
C SER A 108 2.03 16.20 53.37
N SER A 109 3.03 17.09 53.35
CA SER A 109 4.27 16.91 54.09
C SER A 109 4.17 17.35 55.56
N ALA A 110 3.05 18.03 55.93
CA ALA A 110 2.84 18.49 57.28
C ALA A 110 2.42 17.35 58.24
N ALA A 111 2.91 17.37 59.50
CA ALA A 111 2.50 16.44 60.54
C ALA A 111 0.98 16.51 60.79
N GLU A 112 0.35 15.39 61.12
CA GLU A 112 -1.11 15.34 61.39
C GLU A 112 -1.63 16.33 62.43
N SER A 113 -0.82 16.64 63.41
CA SER A 113 -1.14 17.58 64.49
C SER A 113 -1.28 19.05 63.97
N ALA A 114 -0.77 19.37 62.78
CA ALA A 114 -0.83 20.69 62.16
C ALA A 114 -2.01 20.86 61.16
N LYS A 115 -2.86 19.86 61.07
CA LYS A 115 -3.91 19.78 60.02
C LYS A 115 -5.22 20.41 60.46
N GLU A 116 -5.27 21.72 60.66
CA GLU A 116 -6.53 22.46 60.70
C GLU A 116 -6.91 22.89 59.27
N SER A 117 -7.93 22.23 58.72
CA SER A 117 -8.43 22.59 57.38
C SER A 117 -9.30 23.87 57.47
N PRO A 118 -9.09 24.82 56.56
CA PRO A 118 -9.98 25.95 56.43
C PRO A 118 -11.38 25.61 55.90
N ILE A 119 -11.54 24.39 55.33
CA ILE A 119 -12.84 23.90 54.88
C ILE A 119 -13.47 23.11 56.01
N GLY A 120 -14.57 23.60 56.61
CA GLY A 120 -15.33 22.86 57.59
C GLY A 120 -15.82 21.49 57.02
N GLY A 121 -16.00 20.52 57.86
CA GLY A 121 -16.48 19.19 57.51
C GLY A 121 -15.64 18.07 58.12
N ASN A 122 -16.13 16.81 58.03
CA ASN A 122 -15.40 15.64 58.49
C ASN A 122 -14.28 15.26 57.46
N PHE A 123 -13.39 14.39 57.89
CA PHE A 123 -12.24 13.92 57.11
C PHE A 123 -12.66 13.44 55.69
N PHE A 124 -13.72 12.64 55.59
CA PHE A 124 -14.18 12.06 54.29
C PHE A 124 -14.83 13.09 53.37
N GLU A 125 -15.51 14.12 53.92
CA GLU A 125 -16.05 15.23 53.11
C GLU A 125 -14.95 16.05 52.46
N ARG A 126 -13.88 16.29 53.15
CA ARG A 126 -12.71 17.00 52.64
C ARG A 126 -12.00 16.22 51.51
N GLU A 127 -11.80 14.94 51.77
CA GLU A 127 -11.17 14.08 50.76
C GLU A 127 -12.00 13.91 49.50
N THR A 128 -13.29 13.66 49.63
CA THR A 128 -14.18 13.59 48.46
C THR A 128 -14.19 14.93 47.70
N ALA A 129 -14.13 16.06 48.37
CA ALA A 129 -14.02 17.36 47.73
C ALA A 129 -12.65 17.54 47.01
N GLN A 130 -11.55 17.09 47.61
CA GLN A 130 -10.22 17.11 47.02
C GLN A 130 -10.18 16.27 45.78
N LEU A 131 -10.62 14.99 45.84
CA LEU A 131 -10.65 14.08 44.72
C LEU A 131 -11.57 14.52 43.57
N LYS A 132 -12.69 15.20 43.88
CA LYS A 132 -13.55 15.81 42.85
C LYS A 132 -12.80 16.87 42.03
N ARG A 133 -11.96 17.70 42.69
CA ARG A 133 -11.12 18.70 42.00
C ARG A 133 -10.08 18.02 41.13
N VAL A 134 -9.37 17.00 41.67
CA VAL A 134 -8.42 16.18 40.88
C VAL A 134 -9.06 15.61 39.67
N ASN A 135 -10.23 14.96 39.82
CA ASN A 135 -10.93 14.31 38.71
C ASN A 135 -11.40 15.32 37.65
N ALA A 136 -11.89 16.49 38.07
CA ALA A 136 -12.31 17.54 37.12
C ALA A 136 -11.14 18.05 36.26
N ASP A 137 -9.99 18.29 36.89
CA ASP A 137 -8.80 18.77 36.18
C ASP A 137 -8.21 17.66 35.27
N MET A 138 -8.22 16.41 35.70
CA MET A 138 -7.81 15.28 34.89
C MET A 138 -8.72 15.09 33.66
N ILE A 139 -10.03 15.23 33.82
CA ILE A 139 -10.99 15.20 32.70
C ILE A 139 -10.68 16.35 31.73
N ALA A 140 -10.48 17.54 32.23
CA ALA A 140 -10.18 18.73 31.43
C ALA A 140 -8.85 18.59 30.67
N ALA A 141 -7.86 17.91 31.26
CA ALA A 141 -6.57 17.63 30.64
C ALA A 141 -6.62 16.43 29.63
N GLY A 142 -7.71 15.66 29.58
CA GLY A 142 -7.84 14.51 28.71
C GLY A 142 -7.17 13.22 29.23
N VAL A 143 -6.99 13.12 30.54
CA VAL A 143 -6.49 11.89 31.18
C VAL A 143 -7.44 10.72 30.92
N ARG A 144 -6.89 9.57 30.53
CA ARG A 144 -7.65 8.34 30.23
C ARG A 144 -7.43 7.24 31.27
N ILE A 145 -6.37 7.33 32.05
CA ILE A 145 -5.98 6.34 33.05
C ILE A 145 -5.65 7.09 34.33
N GLN A 146 -6.23 6.68 35.46
CA GLN A 146 -5.91 7.21 36.75
C GLN A 146 -5.28 6.13 37.63
N ASN A 147 -4.03 6.30 38.02
CA ASN A 147 -3.29 5.45 38.94
C ASN A 147 -3.42 5.94 40.36
N ASN A 148 -3.83 5.05 41.26
CA ASN A 148 -4.00 5.26 42.69
C ASN A 148 -3.19 4.23 43.48
N SER A 149 -1.94 4.53 43.76
CA SER A 149 -1.03 3.66 44.53
C SER A 149 -1.14 3.89 46.04
N TRP A 150 -2.35 4.06 46.53
CA TRP A 150 -2.64 4.36 47.94
C TRP A 150 -4.01 3.84 48.37
N GLY A 151 -4.26 3.79 49.70
CA GLY A 151 -5.54 3.35 50.24
C GLY A 151 -5.67 3.72 51.70
N TYR A 152 -6.85 3.48 52.26
CA TYR A 152 -7.13 3.67 53.70
C TYR A 152 -7.13 2.31 54.37
N GLU A 153 -6.11 2.06 55.17
CA GLU A 153 -5.99 0.85 55.98
C GLU A 153 -5.54 1.23 57.39
N ASN A 154 -6.11 0.57 58.36
CA ASN A 154 -5.74 0.85 59.75
C ASN A 154 -4.66 -0.13 60.22
N GLN A 155 -3.44 0.35 60.35
CA GLN A 155 -2.27 -0.42 60.76
C GLN A 155 -2.38 -1.04 62.16
N ASN A 156 -3.28 -0.51 63.00
CA ASN A 156 -3.28 -0.82 64.44
C ASN A 156 -4.37 -1.77 64.90
N THR A 157 -5.25 -2.25 64.05
CA THR A 157 -6.31 -3.16 64.40
C THR A 157 -6.34 -4.33 63.46
N GLY A 158 -5.55 -5.30 63.79
CA GLY A 158 -5.70 -6.64 63.17
C GLY A 158 -7.18 -7.00 63.15
N ASP A 159 -7.66 -7.29 61.98
CA ASP A 159 -8.95 -7.95 61.71
C ASP A 159 -10.24 -7.26 62.10
N LYS A 160 -10.28 -5.95 62.26
CA LYS A 160 -11.56 -5.24 62.24
C LYS A 160 -11.76 -4.52 60.94
N GLN A 161 -12.63 -5.11 60.13
CA GLN A 161 -13.35 -4.38 59.08
C GLN A 161 -13.74 -3.01 59.69
N VAL A 162 -12.99 -1.98 59.37
CA VAL A 162 -13.47 -0.64 59.66
C VAL A 162 -14.73 -0.47 58.82
N TRP A 163 -15.85 -0.49 59.50
CA TRP A 163 -17.16 -0.38 58.89
C TRP A 163 -17.22 0.90 58.08
N ILE A 164 -17.40 0.84 56.82
CA ILE A 164 -17.64 2.03 56.02
C ILE A 164 -19.12 2.31 56.15
N ASP A 165 -19.45 3.46 56.69
CA ASP A 165 -20.80 3.99 56.59
C ASP A 165 -21.21 3.99 55.11
N PRO A 166 -22.37 3.43 54.73
CA PRO A 166 -22.89 3.48 53.37
C PRO A 166 -22.92 4.90 52.81
N ALA A 167 -23.16 5.91 53.60
CA ALA A 167 -23.14 7.31 53.19
C ALA A 167 -21.75 7.80 52.75
N VAL A 168 -20.69 7.29 53.38
CA VAL A 168 -19.32 7.58 52.99
C VAL A 168 -19.00 6.85 51.66
N THR A 169 -19.47 5.64 51.51
CA THR A 169 -19.36 4.91 50.22
C THR A 169 -20.03 5.67 49.09
N ASP A 170 -21.25 6.19 49.26
CA ASP A 170 -21.96 7.02 48.30
C ASP A 170 -21.15 8.28 47.92
N GLY A 171 -20.49 8.90 48.91
CA GLY A 171 -19.61 10.03 48.69
C GLY A 171 -18.51 9.70 47.68
N PHE A 172 -17.80 8.61 47.88
CA PHE A 172 -16.73 8.16 46.96
C PHE A 172 -17.27 7.65 45.62
N VAL A 173 -18.38 6.89 45.58
CA VAL A 173 -19.03 6.51 44.32
C VAL A 173 -19.31 7.74 43.48
N ASN A 174 -19.87 8.80 44.06
CA ASN A 174 -20.15 10.07 43.35
C ASN A 174 -18.88 10.79 42.86
N VAL A 175 -17.72 10.59 43.54
CA VAL A 175 -16.42 11.14 43.08
C VAL A 175 -15.96 10.50 41.80
N TYR A 176 -16.09 9.17 41.66
CA TYR A 176 -15.55 8.44 40.52
C TYR A 176 -16.54 8.20 39.40
N ARG A 177 -17.85 8.36 39.65
CA ARG A 177 -18.91 8.05 38.68
C ARG A 177 -18.77 8.83 37.39
N ASP A 178 -18.53 10.13 37.47
CA ASP A 178 -18.37 10.99 36.31
C ASP A 178 -17.10 10.64 35.51
N LEU A 179 -16.01 10.36 36.22
CA LEU A 179 -14.74 9.97 35.65
C LEU A 179 -14.86 8.66 34.83
N VAL A 180 -15.47 7.63 35.44
CA VAL A 180 -15.57 6.29 34.87
C VAL A 180 -16.64 6.19 33.80
N LEU A 181 -17.87 6.66 34.09
CA LEU A 181 -19.03 6.37 33.23
C LEU A 181 -19.20 7.40 32.11
N ASN A 182 -18.90 8.67 32.36
CA ASN A 182 -19.14 9.74 31.39
C ASN A 182 -17.89 10.12 30.61
N ASN A 183 -16.68 10.00 31.23
CA ASN A 183 -15.43 10.45 30.64
C ASN A 183 -14.50 9.30 30.22
N ASN A 184 -14.96 8.06 30.33
CA ASN A 184 -14.25 6.89 29.80
C ASN A 184 -12.80 6.75 30.36
N VAL A 185 -12.61 7.07 31.65
CA VAL A 185 -11.34 6.92 32.35
C VAL A 185 -11.28 5.53 33.03
N LEU A 186 -10.15 4.87 32.95
CA LEU A 186 -9.84 3.63 33.69
C LEU A 186 -9.16 4.01 34.99
N VAL A 187 -9.75 3.63 36.12
CA VAL A 187 -9.23 3.84 37.47
C VAL A 187 -8.56 2.58 37.99
N ILE A 188 -7.32 2.68 38.43
CA ILE A 188 -6.50 1.56 38.85
C ILE A 188 -6.01 1.81 40.29
N PHE A 189 -6.30 0.86 41.17
CA PHE A 189 -5.90 0.91 42.58
C PHE A 189 -4.97 -0.23 42.98
N ALA A 190 -4.00 0.06 43.83
CA ALA A 190 -3.26 -0.92 44.54
C ALA A 190 -4.15 -1.68 45.53
N SER A 191 -3.94 -3.00 45.72
CA SER A 191 -4.77 -3.81 46.62
C SER A 191 -4.48 -3.53 48.12
N GLY A 192 -3.25 -3.10 48.46
CA GLY A 192 -2.79 -2.83 49.85
C GLY A 192 -1.71 -3.78 50.34
N ASN A 193 -0.99 -3.39 51.42
CA ASN A 193 0.26 -4.04 51.87
C ASN A 193 0.18 -4.61 53.29
N TYR A 194 -0.93 -5.25 53.63
CA TYR A 194 -1.21 -5.71 55.00
C TYR A 194 -1.51 -7.21 55.12
N SER A 195 -1.17 -8.00 54.09
CA SER A 195 -1.41 -9.46 54.07
C SER A 195 -2.88 -9.84 54.35
N GLN A 196 -3.82 -8.98 53.90
CA GLN A 196 -5.23 -9.19 54.15
C GLN A 196 -5.86 -10.01 53.03
N GLN A 197 -6.91 -10.80 53.35
CA GLN A 197 -7.70 -11.52 52.35
C GLN A 197 -8.58 -10.62 51.49
N GLN A 198 -8.71 -9.35 51.82
CA GLN A 198 -9.52 -8.35 51.10
C GLN A 198 -8.67 -7.16 50.72
N PRO A 199 -8.87 -6.60 49.54
CA PRO A 199 -8.20 -5.37 49.15
C PRO A 199 -8.68 -4.17 49.99
N GLY A 200 -7.91 -3.08 49.96
CA GLY A 200 -8.21 -1.82 50.61
C GLY A 200 -9.60 -1.29 50.24
N ARG A 201 -10.16 -0.43 51.03
CA ARG A 201 -11.54 0.03 50.93
C ARG A 201 -11.86 0.69 49.58
N LEU A 202 -11.03 1.63 49.17
CA LEU A 202 -11.22 2.28 47.89
C LEU A 202 -10.98 1.35 46.73
N SER A 203 -10.01 0.45 46.86
CA SER A 203 -9.72 -0.54 45.84
C SER A 203 -10.93 -1.41 45.52
N ARG A 204 -11.71 -1.82 46.56
CA ARG A 204 -12.96 -2.61 46.41
C ARG A 204 -14.24 -1.81 46.39
N LEU A 205 -14.18 -0.48 46.12
CA LEU A 205 -15.35 0.41 46.09
C LEU A 205 -16.52 -0.11 45.26
N PRO A 206 -16.34 -0.70 44.07
CA PRO A 206 -17.45 -1.26 43.28
C PRO A 206 -18.25 -2.37 43.99
N SER A 207 -17.65 -3.06 44.98
CA SER A 207 -18.30 -4.17 45.70
C SER A 207 -18.84 -3.77 47.10
N LEU A 208 -18.79 -2.50 47.45
CA LEU A 208 -19.23 -2.03 48.75
C LEU A 208 -20.72 -1.65 48.79
N PRO A 209 -21.40 -1.80 49.92
CA PRO A 209 -22.80 -1.36 50.06
C PRO A 209 -22.91 0.15 50.08
N THR A 210 -23.99 0.67 49.54
CA THR A 210 -24.43 2.08 49.57
C THR A 210 -25.69 2.23 50.39
N VAL A 211 -26.16 3.46 50.61
CA VAL A 211 -27.48 3.71 51.18
C VAL A 211 -28.59 3.24 50.27
N GLU A 212 -29.74 2.90 50.83
CA GLU A 212 -30.92 2.50 50.07
C GLU A 212 -31.34 3.63 49.09
N GLY A 213 -31.45 3.28 47.80
CA GLY A 213 -31.71 4.26 46.75
C GLY A 213 -30.49 5.07 46.29
N GLY A 214 -29.31 4.84 46.84
CA GLY A 214 -28.04 5.44 46.38
C GLY A 214 -27.59 4.93 45.03
N ALA A 215 -26.53 5.55 44.47
CA ALA A 215 -25.95 5.14 43.20
C ALA A 215 -25.32 3.73 43.33
N SER A 216 -25.56 2.86 42.33
CA SER A 216 -24.97 1.52 42.34
C SER A 216 -23.45 1.62 42.21
N PRO A 217 -22.64 1.17 43.18
CA PRO A 217 -21.19 1.16 43.04
C PRO A 217 -20.73 0.15 42.00
N ALA A 218 -21.47 -0.91 41.76
CA ALA A 218 -21.15 -1.91 40.74
C ALA A 218 -21.05 -1.33 39.31
N ASP A 219 -21.70 -0.21 39.04
CA ASP A 219 -21.54 0.47 37.74
C ASP A 219 -20.08 0.94 37.48
N LEU A 220 -19.33 1.21 38.56
CA LEU A 220 -17.92 1.62 38.46
C LEU A 220 -17.01 0.50 37.98
N GLU A 221 -17.43 -0.77 38.13
CA GLU A 221 -16.61 -1.92 37.73
C GLU A 221 -16.15 -1.82 36.26
N ARG A 222 -16.97 -1.19 35.39
CA ARG A 222 -16.66 -1.00 33.97
C ARG A 222 -15.37 -0.23 33.70
N GLY A 223 -14.89 0.54 34.64
CA GLY A 223 -13.63 1.29 34.51
C GLY A 223 -12.78 1.20 35.75
N TRP A 224 -12.77 0.05 36.41
CA TRP A 224 -12.08 -0.15 37.67
C TRP A 224 -11.20 -1.40 37.66
N LEU A 225 -9.97 -1.26 38.14
CA LEU A 225 -9.04 -2.37 38.33
C LEU A 225 -8.37 -2.30 39.72
N VAL A 226 -8.17 -3.45 40.31
CA VAL A 226 -7.37 -3.65 41.52
C VAL A 226 -6.13 -4.48 41.19
N VAL A 227 -4.99 -4.14 41.80
CA VAL A 227 -3.72 -4.80 41.48
C VAL A 227 -3.05 -5.32 42.75
N ALA A 228 -2.87 -6.66 42.82
CA ALA A 228 -2.10 -7.35 43.83
C ALA A 228 -0.62 -7.43 43.42
N ALA A 229 0.28 -7.63 44.38
CA ALA A 229 1.72 -7.64 44.15
C ALA A 229 2.28 -9.06 44.07
N LEU A 230 2.96 -9.41 42.99
CA LEU A 230 3.71 -10.66 42.82
C LEU A 230 5.10 -10.52 43.39
N ASP A 231 5.64 -11.63 43.94
CA ASP A 231 7.04 -11.80 44.31
C ASP A 231 7.91 -11.93 43.07
N SER A 232 8.35 -10.79 42.56
CA SER A 232 8.93 -10.68 41.22
C SER A 232 10.32 -11.29 41.11
N PHE A 233 11.07 -11.36 42.22
CA PHE A 233 12.47 -11.79 42.18
C PHE A 233 12.66 -13.28 42.35
N ASP A 234 11.86 -13.87 43.20
CA ASP A 234 12.09 -15.27 43.62
C ASP A 234 10.95 -16.21 43.18
N HIS A 235 9.69 -15.77 43.28
CA HIS A 235 8.49 -16.58 42.97
C HIS A 235 7.43 -15.78 42.22
N PRO A 236 7.62 -15.45 40.93
CA PRO A 236 6.71 -14.61 40.17
C PRO A 236 5.30 -15.21 39.93
N ASP A 237 5.09 -16.44 40.37
CA ASP A 237 3.80 -17.15 40.42
C ASP A 237 3.09 -17.07 41.79
N GLN A 238 3.65 -16.32 42.74
CA GLN A 238 3.10 -16.13 44.06
C GLN A 238 2.93 -14.65 44.40
N LEU A 239 1.98 -14.33 45.29
CA LEU A 239 1.92 -13.01 45.89
C LEU A 239 3.07 -12.81 46.87
N THR A 240 3.53 -11.57 46.98
CA THR A 240 4.43 -11.15 48.06
C THR A 240 3.73 -11.34 49.38
N SER A 241 4.52 -11.59 50.46
CA SER A 241 3.98 -11.82 51.81
C SER A 241 3.19 -10.63 52.40
N TYR A 242 3.42 -9.45 51.92
CA TYR A 242 2.70 -8.24 52.34
C TYR A 242 1.44 -7.95 51.52
N SER A 243 1.29 -8.50 50.30
CA SER A 243 0.18 -8.14 49.41
C SER A 243 -1.18 -8.52 49.99
N ASN A 244 -2.13 -7.61 49.91
CA ASN A 244 -3.50 -8.00 50.08
C ASN A 244 -3.96 -8.83 48.85
N HIS A 245 -4.87 -9.79 49.11
CA HIS A 245 -5.50 -10.59 48.05
C HIS A 245 -6.53 -9.78 47.26
N CYS A 246 -6.98 -10.29 46.12
CA CYS A 246 -8.07 -9.74 45.35
C CYS A 246 -9.43 -9.82 46.05
N GLY A 247 -9.67 -10.84 46.86
CA GLY A 247 -10.86 -11.01 47.69
C GLY A 247 -12.18 -10.77 46.94
N ILE A 248 -13.06 -9.95 47.52
CA ILE A 248 -14.34 -9.60 46.92
C ILE A 248 -14.20 -8.86 45.57
N ALA A 249 -13.04 -8.27 45.26
CA ALA A 249 -12.75 -7.60 44.02
C ALA A 249 -12.23 -8.53 42.89
N MET A 250 -12.19 -9.84 43.10
CA MET A 250 -11.58 -10.80 42.18
C MET A 250 -12.05 -10.64 40.72
N HIS A 251 -13.29 -10.18 40.46
CA HIS A 251 -13.85 -9.99 39.13
C HIS A 251 -13.33 -8.76 38.37
N TYR A 252 -12.60 -7.89 39.06
CA TYR A 252 -11.93 -6.71 38.47
C TYR A 252 -10.52 -6.52 39.04
N CYS A 253 -9.86 -7.64 39.38
CA CYS A 253 -8.51 -7.68 39.99
C CYS A 253 -7.59 -8.56 39.15
N LEU A 254 -6.31 -8.17 39.14
CA LEU A 254 -5.22 -8.94 38.58
C LEU A 254 -3.95 -8.68 39.42
N ALA A 255 -2.88 -9.41 39.15
CA ALA A 255 -1.62 -9.25 39.83
C ALA A 255 -0.51 -8.76 38.88
N ALA A 256 0.45 -8.02 39.42
CA ALA A 256 1.62 -7.56 38.68
C ALA A 256 2.85 -7.53 39.63
N PRO A 257 4.08 -7.48 39.10
CA PRO A 257 5.30 -7.36 39.92
C PRO A 257 5.21 -6.29 40.98
N GLY A 258 5.57 -6.66 42.27
CA GLY A 258 5.53 -5.74 43.39
C GLY A 258 6.88 -5.43 44.00
N ASP A 259 7.90 -6.26 43.71
CA ASP A 259 9.29 -6.08 44.15
C ASP A 259 10.15 -5.71 42.93
N LEU A 260 10.66 -4.49 42.89
CA LEU A 260 11.25 -3.92 41.67
C LEU A 260 12.51 -3.12 41.98
N ILE A 261 13.36 -2.92 40.96
CA ILE A 261 14.50 -2.00 41.06
C ILE A 261 14.15 -0.73 40.29
N GLU A 262 14.30 0.41 40.91
CA GLU A 262 14.05 1.75 40.38
C GLU A 262 15.25 2.64 40.63
N ILE A 263 15.25 3.81 39.95
CA ILE A 263 16.25 4.85 40.19
C ILE A 263 15.78 5.73 41.35
N ASP A 264 16.71 6.07 42.26
CA ASP A 264 16.43 6.94 43.42
C ASP A 264 15.76 8.23 42.99
N THR A 265 14.68 8.60 43.65
CA THR A 265 13.80 9.72 43.34
C THR A 265 14.48 11.11 43.37
N ASN A 266 15.68 11.19 43.99
CA ASN A 266 16.46 12.44 44.03
C ASN A 266 17.46 12.57 42.86
N VAL A 267 17.55 11.57 41.98
CA VAL A 267 18.51 11.58 40.87
C VAL A 267 17.98 12.46 39.74
N THR A 268 18.63 13.57 39.47
CA THR A 268 18.30 14.48 38.38
C THR A 268 19.27 14.41 37.21
N THR A 269 20.36 13.68 37.36
CA THR A 269 21.37 13.41 36.33
C THR A 269 21.68 11.94 36.30
N SER A 270 22.33 11.44 35.24
CA SER A 270 22.64 10.00 35.12
C SER A 270 23.37 9.48 36.37
N PRO A 271 22.92 8.36 36.95
CA PRO A 271 23.43 7.89 38.24
C PRO A 271 24.83 7.33 38.22
N VAL A 272 25.43 7.10 37.05
CA VAL A 272 26.73 6.44 36.97
C VAL A 272 27.88 7.42 37.10
N ASP A 273 28.34 7.56 38.31
CA ASP A 273 29.72 8.02 38.58
C ASP A 273 30.59 6.76 38.75
N GLY A 274 31.46 6.50 37.81
CA GLY A 274 32.13 5.23 37.51
C GLY A 274 32.99 4.63 38.62
N ASP A 275 33.03 5.23 39.83
CA ASP A 275 33.94 4.81 40.90
C ASP A 275 33.26 4.18 42.14
N LYS A 276 31.93 4.04 42.21
CA LYS A 276 31.24 3.65 43.44
C LYS A 276 30.32 2.42 43.36
N GLY A 277 30.62 1.50 42.49
CA GLY A 277 29.83 0.26 42.36
C GLY A 277 28.39 0.51 41.85
N TYR A 278 27.98 -0.24 40.90
CA TYR A 278 26.77 -0.12 40.06
C TYR A 278 25.42 -0.18 40.77
N LEU A 279 25.35 -0.04 42.10
CA LEU A 279 24.09 0.07 42.84
C LEU A 279 23.87 1.47 43.46
N ASN A 280 24.78 2.40 43.30
CA ASN A 280 24.56 3.78 43.73
C ASN A 280 23.54 4.46 42.79
N GLY A 281 22.43 4.94 43.36
CA GLY A 281 21.33 5.57 42.66
C GLY A 281 20.21 4.63 42.26
N TYR A 282 20.24 3.37 42.64
CA TYR A 282 19.14 2.40 42.50
C TYR A 282 18.59 1.94 43.83
N LEU A 283 17.26 1.79 43.89
CA LEU A 283 16.55 1.35 45.09
C LEU A 283 15.73 0.10 44.79
N ILE A 284 15.64 -0.84 45.72
CA ILE A 284 14.65 -1.90 45.68
C ILE A 284 13.39 -1.34 46.33
N GLN A 285 12.30 -1.36 45.59
CA GLN A 285 10.98 -0.95 46.05
C GLN A 285 10.07 -2.16 46.19
N ASN A 286 9.23 -2.11 47.25
CA ASN A 286 8.30 -3.18 47.58
C ASN A 286 6.91 -2.60 47.83
N GLY A 287 5.88 -3.14 47.19
CA GLY A 287 4.51 -2.73 47.46
C GLY A 287 3.56 -2.95 46.31
N THR A 288 2.31 -3.15 46.64
CA THR A 288 1.22 -3.12 45.63
C THR A 288 1.14 -1.76 44.94
N SER A 289 1.70 -0.70 45.58
CA SER A 289 1.88 0.61 45.00
C SER A 289 2.73 0.61 43.74
N PHE A 290 3.61 -0.35 43.55
CA PHE A 290 4.49 -0.50 42.40
C PHE A 290 3.95 -1.48 41.37
N ALA A 291 3.02 -2.35 41.76
CA ALA A 291 2.27 -3.21 40.84
C ALA A 291 1.19 -2.45 40.03
N ALA A 292 0.46 -1.54 40.67
CA ALA A 292 -0.60 -0.74 40.03
C ALA A 292 -0.11 0.10 38.84
N PRO A 293 1.03 0.84 38.88
CA PRO A 293 1.56 1.59 37.74
C PRO A 293 1.93 0.73 36.54
N LEU A 294 2.34 -0.53 36.72
CA LEU A 294 2.60 -1.43 35.60
C LEU A 294 1.32 -1.69 34.80
N VAL A 295 0.19 -1.90 35.50
CA VAL A 295 -1.13 -2.05 34.86
C VAL A 295 -1.58 -0.74 34.22
N SER A 296 -1.27 0.40 34.82
CA SER A 296 -1.56 1.73 34.24
C SER A 296 -0.80 1.97 32.94
N GLY A 297 0.48 1.63 32.89
CA GLY A 297 1.28 1.64 31.67
C GLY A 297 0.75 0.67 30.60
N ALA A 298 0.40 -0.56 31.00
CA ALA A 298 -0.18 -1.55 30.10
C ALA A 298 -1.50 -1.08 29.46
N ALA A 299 -2.35 -0.41 30.23
CA ALA A 299 -3.58 0.19 29.72
C ALA A 299 -3.31 1.25 28.62
N ALA A 300 -2.26 2.04 28.77
CA ALA A 300 -1.85 3.00 27.73
C ALA A 300 -1.38 2.33 26.44
N LEU A 301 -0.61 1.23 26.56
CA LEU A 301 -0.19 0.43 25.40
C LEU A 301 -1.38 -0.20 24.67
N VAL A 302 -2.36 -0.73 25.40
CA VAL A 302 -3.59 -1.29 24.81
C VAL A 302 -4.40 -0.21 24.10
N TRP A 303 -4.52 0.99 24.67
CA TRP A 303 -5.21 2.10 24.01
C TRP A 303 -4.46 2.63 22.80
N GLU A 304 -3.13 2.64 22.83
CA GLU A 304 -2.34 3.00 21.63
C GLU A 304 -2.59 2.00 20.49
N ALA A 305 -2.64 0.70 20.80
CA ALA A 305 -2.96 -0.34 19.83
C ALA A 305 -4.41 -0.23 19.32
N PHE A 306 -5.35 0.11 20.19
CA PHE A 306 -6.79 0.15 19.92
C PHE A 306 -7.44 1.46 20.42
N PRO A 307 -7.21 2.61 19.76
CA PRO A 307 -7.69 3.91 20.23
C PRO A 307 -9.22 4.03 20.34
N TYR A 308 -9.95 3.12 19.73
CA TYR A 308 -11.43 3.06 19.73
C TYR A 308 -12.00 2.24 20.91
N PHE A 309 -11.16 1.66 21.77
CA PHE A 309 -11.65 0.92 22.94
C PHE A 309 -12.21 1.87 23.99
N SER A 310 -13.26 1.44 24.65
CA SER A 310 -13.73 2.04 25.90
C SER A 310 -12.81 1.64 27.06
N ASN A 311 -12.90 2.35 28.18
CA ASN A 311 -12.24 1.95 29.42
C ASN A 311 -12.63 0.53 29.84
N ASP A 312 -13.91 0.17 29.66
CA ASP A 312 -14.39 -1.19 29.94
C ASP A 312 -13.72 -2.23 29.03
N LEU A 313 -13.59 -1.96 27.73
CA LEU A 313 -12.96 -2.92 26.84
C LEU A 313 -11.43 -3.02 27.07
N VAL A 314 -10.77 -1.95 27.49
CA VAL A 314 -9.36 -2.02 27.92
C VAL A 314 -9.26 -2.85 29.21
N ARG A 315 -10.12 -2.61 30.19
CA ARG A 315 -10.21 -3.43 31.41
C ARG A 315 -10.41 -4.91 31.08
N GLN A 316 -11.43 -5.23 30.28
CA GLN A 316 -11.70 -6.61 29.84
C GLN A 316 -10.53 -7.23 29.09
N THR A 317 -9.83 -6.45 28.28
CA THR A 317 -8.64 -6.92 27.57
C THR A 317 -7.50 -7.26 28.53
N LEU A 318 -7.20 -6.39 29.48
CA LEU A 318 -6.16 -6.64 30.48
C LEU A 318 -6.48 -7.86 31.36
N LEU A 319 -7.72 -7.98 31.85
CA LEU A 319 -8.18 -9.11 32.63
C LEU A 319 -8.21 -10.41 31.80
N GLY A 320 -8.81 -10.36 30.62
CA GLY A 320 -9.01 -11.53 29.77
C GLY A 320 -7.73 -12.11 29.16
N THR A 321 -6.65 -11.34 29.13
CA THR A 321 -5.34 -11.77 28.63
C THR A 321 -4.33 -12.09 29.72
N ALA A 322 -4.68 -11.85 31.00
CA ALA A 322 -3.85 -12.20 32.14
C ALA A 322 -3.48 -13.70 32.10
N THR A 323 -2.29 -14.01 32.61
CA THR A 323 -1.85 -15.38 32.77
C THR A 323 -2.42 -15.94 34.07
N ASP A 324 -3.26 -16.94 33.95
CA ASP A 324 -3.93 -17.59 35.10
C ASP A 324 -2.94 -18.11 36.13
N LEU A 325 -3.16 -17.77 37.39
CA LEU A 325 -2.37 -18.18 38.54
C LEU A 325 -3.28 -18.70 39.66
N GLY A 326 -2.79 -19.63 40.48
CA GLY A 326 -3.55 -20.18 41.61
C GLY A 326 -4.55 -21.22 41.16
N ALA A 327 -5.80 -21.08 41.64
CA ALA A 327 -6.88 -21.97 41.23
C ALA A 327 -7.29 -21.67 39.79
N PRO A 328 -7.60 -22.69 38.93
CA PRO A 328 -7.99 -22.44 37.56
C PRO A 328 -9.16 -21.45 37.41
N GLY A 329 -8.96 -20.39 36.63
CA GLY A 329 -9.94 -19.33 36.43
C GLY A 329 -9.79 -18.16 37.41
N VAL A 330 -10.87 -17.44 37.67
CA VAL A 330 -10.87 -16.28 38.57
C VAL A 330 -10.91 -16.75 40.02
N ASP A 331 -9.95 -16.30 40.83
CA ASP A 331 -9.90 -16.69 42.27
C ASP A 331 -9.70 -15.47 43.20
N GLU A 332 -9.92 -15.70 44.52
CA GLU A 332 -9.84 -14.64 45.55
C GLU A 332 -8.40 -14.19 45.84
N VAL A 333 -7.37 -14.92 45.41
CA VAL A 333 -5.96 -14.58 45.65
C VAL A 333 -5.42 -13.67 44.55
N PHE A 334 -5.49 -14.13 43.30
CA PHE A 334 -4.86 -13.51 42.14
C PHE A 334 -5.84 -12.79 41.19
N GLY A 335 -7.17 -12.90 41.43
CA GLY A 335 -8.17 -12.41 40.49
C GLY A 335 -8.10 -13.13 39.14
N TYR A 336 -7.76 -12.48 38.08
CA TYR A 336 -7.56 -13.04 36.73
C TYR A 336 -6.13 -13.58 36.50
N GLY A 337 -5.22 -13.40 37.48
CA GLY A 337 -3.82 -13.84 37.37
C GLY A 337 -2.83 -12.72 37.05
N ALA A 338 -1.68 -13.07 36.52
CA ALA A 338 -0.59 -12.13 36.23
C ALA A 338 -0.84 -11.30 34.95
N LEU A 339 -0.56 -10.00 34.99
CA LEU A 339 -0.56 -9.11 33.86
C LEU A 339 0.27 -9.65 32.69
N ASN A 340 -0.29 -9.66 31.49
CA ASN A 340 0.41 -10.08 30.27
C ASN A 340 0.22 -9.03 29.16
N VAL A 341 1.14 -8.09 29.09
CA VAL A 341 1.08 -6.94 28.15
C VAL A 341 1.19 -7.38 26.70
N GLY A 342 2.07 -8.34 26.41
CA GLY A 342 2.28 -8.86 25.07
C GLY A 342 1.03 -9.51 24.46
N LYS A 343 0.20 -10.17 25.30
CA LYS A 343 -1.12 -10.65 24.86
C LYS A 343 -2.14 -9.50 24.79
N ALA A 344 -2.13 -8.57 25.73
CA ALA A 344 -3.11 -7.49 25.80
C ALA A 344 -3.07 -6.56 24.57
N VAL A 345 -1.88 -6.24 24.06
CA VAL A 345 -1.75 -5.42 22.84
C VAL A 345 -2.15 -6.14 21.54
N LEU A 346 -2.45 -7.43 21.59
CA LEU A 346 -3.06 -8.20 20.50
C LEU A 346 -4.59 -8.16 20.52
N GLY A 347 -5.22 -7.52 21.51
CA GLY A 347 -6.67 -7.36 21.65
C GLY A 347 -7.32 -8.34 22.62
N PRO A 348 -8.66 -8.35 22.71
CA PRO A 348 -9.41 -9.19 23.63
C PRO A 348 -9.14 -10.68 23.44
N ALA A 349 -9.09 -11.45 24.52
CA ALA A 349 -9.04 -12.91 24.51
C ALA A 349 -10.29 -13.55 25.13
N LYS A 350 -11.13 -12.77 25.83
CA LYS A 350 -12.36 -13.26 26.47
C LYS A 350 -13.52 -12.29 26.27
N PHE A 351 -14.71 -12.82 26.06
CA PHE A 351 -15.99 -12.11 26.05
C PHE A 351 -16.86 -12.66 27.21
N ASP A 352 -16.37 -12.54 28.43
CA ASP A 352 -17.04 -13.06 29.62
C ASP A 352 -17.99 -12.03 30.28
N TRP A 353 -17.91 -10.76 29.86
CA TRP A 353 -18.67 -9.63 30.44
C TRP A 353 -19.86 -9.18 29.58
N GLY A 354 -20.32 -10.03 28.64
CA GLY A 354 -21.38 -9.74 27.68
C GLY A 354 -20.88 -9.41 26.30
N ASP A 355 -21.74 -8.84 25.46
CA ASP A 355 -21.40 -8.53 24.07
C ASP A 355 -20.41 -7.36 23.97
N VAL A 356 -19.34 -7.57 23.25
CA VAL A 356 -18.36 -6.54 22.95
C VAL A 356 -18.81 -5.75 21.73
N GLN A 357 -18.99 -4.44 21.91
CA GLN A 357 -19.33 -3.54 20.81
C GLN A 357 -18.13 -2.66 20.46
N VAL A 358 -17.81 -2.59 19.15
CA VAL A 358 -16.79 -1.69 18.61
C VAL A 358 -17.30 -0.93 17.40
N SER A 359 -16.89 0.35 17.33
CA SER A 359 -17.21 1.23 16.22
C SER A 359 -16.01 2.09 15.87
N PHE A 360 -15.56 2.01 14.62
CA PHE A 360 -14.48 2.84 14.11
C PHE A 360 -14.53 2.93 12.58
N ASP A 361 -14.00 4.02 12.05
CA ASP A 361 -14.06 4.34 10.63
C ASP A 361 -12.66 4.38 10.02
N ASP A 362 -12.57 4.16 8.72
CA ASP A 362 -11.41 4.41 7.84
C ASP A 362 -10.07 3.79 8.30
N ARG A 363 -10.11 2.80 9.18
CA ARG A 363 -8.92 2.08 9.61
C ARG A 363 -9.09 0.57 9.54
N ARG A 364 -7.96 -0.11 9.50
CA ARG A 364 -7.89 -1.57 9.66
C ARG A 364 -7.31 -1.89 11.02
N SER A 365 -8.00 -2.74 11.78
CA SER A 365 -7.57 -3.20 13.10
C SER A 365 -7.57 -4.73 13.14
N THR A 366 -6.59 -5.31 13.81
CA THR A 366 -6.46 -6.77 13.94
C THR A 366 -6.44 -7.16 15.40
N TRP A 367 -7.31 -8.09 15.79
CA TRP A 367 -7.26 -8.76 17.07
C TRP A 367 -6.59 -10.12 16.89
N GLY A 368 -5.41 -10.27 17.47
CA GLY A 368 -4.53 -11.44 17.23
C GLY A 368 -4.79 -12.62 18.16
N ASN A 369 -5.48 -12.41 19.29
CA ASN A 369 -5.77 -13.48 20.24
C ASN A 369 -6.90 -14.38 19.77
N ASP A 370 -6.88 -15.64 20.18
CA ASP A 370 -8.03 -16.52 20.18
C ASP A 370 -9.01 -16.05 21.27
N ILE A 371 -10.27 -15.88 20.90
CA ILE A 371 -11.29 -15.30 21.77
C ILE A 371 -12.23 -16.39 22.25
N THR A 372 -12.45 -16.45 23.57
CA THR A 372 -13.39 -17.36 24.24
C THR A 372 -14.48 -16.57 24.97
N GLY A 373 -15.45 -17.27 25.59
CA GLY A 373 -16.49 -16.67 26.43
C GLY A 373 -17.89 -16.81 25.89
N SER A 374 -18.87 -16.31 26.67
CA SER A 374 -20.30 -16.39 26.34
C SER A 374 -20.85 -15.15 25.63
N GLY A 375 -20.17 -14.03 25.67
CA GLY A 375 -20.53 -12.81 24.98
C GLY A 375 -20.34 -12.89 23.48
N GLY A 376 -20.92 -11.95 22.76
CA GLY A 376 -20.85 -11.82 21.29
C GLY A 376 -20.00 -10.63 20.84
N LEU A 377 -20.00 -10.40 19.53
CA LEU A 377 -19.31 -9.27 18.88
C LEU A 377 -20.29 -8.43 18.07
N ILE A 378 -20.32 -7.13 18.32
CA ILE A 378 -21.10 -6.16 17.53
C ILE A 378 -20.11 -5.18 16.86
N LYS A 379 -19.91 -5.34 15.53
CA LYS A 379 -19.03 -4.48 14.74
C LYS A 379 -19.82 -3.40 14.02
N ARG A 380 -19.47 -2.15 14.25
CA ARG A 380 -20.04 -0.94 13.64
C ARG A 380 -18.95 -0.07 12.98
N GLY A 381 -19.37 1.02 12.36
CA GLY A 381 -18.52 1.94 11.62
C GLY A 381 -17.99 1.36 10.31
N THR A 382 -17.33 2.17 9.48
CA THR A 382 -16.89 1.81 8.11
C THR A 382 -15.56 1.04 8.08
N GLY A 383 -14.82 1.03 9.18
CA GLY A 383 -13.51 0.37 9.27
C GLY A 383 -13.54 -1.15 9.17
N THR A 384 -12.38 -1.76 8.98
CA THR A 384 -12.20 -3.22 8.88
C THR A 384 -11.63 -3.78 10.17
N LEU A 385 -12.36 -4.70 10.80
CA LEU A 385 -11.87 -5.53 11.91
C LEU A 385 -11.48 -6.91 11.40
N MET A 386 -10.28 -7.36 11.72
CA MET A 386 -9.81 -8.71 11.44
C MET A 386 -9.63 -9.47 12.75
N LEU A 387 -10.35 -10.61 12.90
CA LEU A 387 -10.11 -11.57 13.96
C LEU A 387 -8.99 -12.52 13.48
N GLY A 388 -7.76 -12.22 13.92
CA GLY A 388 -6.56 -12.95 13.53
C GLY A 388 -6.34 -14.24 14.30
N GLY A 389 -7.04 -14.45 15.42
CA GLY A 389 -7.02 -15.70 16.15
C GLY A 389 -7.46 -16.87 15.27
N SER A 390 -6.76 -17.98 15.39
CA SER A 390 -7.02 -19.19 14.58
C SER A 390 -8.16 -20.04 15.11
N ASN A 391 -8.55 -19.83 16.36
CA ASN A 391 -9.52 -20.66 17.09
C ASN A 391 -10.43 -19.81 18.01
N ASN A 392 -11.21 -18.90 17.41
CA ASN A 392 -12.18 -18.13 18.18
C ASN A 392 -13.35 -19.03 18.60
N GLN A 393 -13.58 -19.18 19.91
CA GLN A 393 -14.54 -20.12 20.50
C GLN A 393 -15.66 -19.43 21.29
N TYR A 394 -15.80 -18.10 21.23
CA TYR A 394 -16.90 -17.42 21.88
C TYR A 394 -18.26 -17.85 21.31
N THR A 395 -19.30 -17.87 22.14
CA THR A 395 -20.60 -18.47 21.81
C THR A 395 -21.70 -17.44 21.57
N GLY A 396 -21.55 -16.21 22.04
CA GLY A 396 -22.49 -15.13 21.77
C GLY A 396 -22.54 -14.75 20.29
N ALA A 397 -23.56 -14.02 19.88
CA ALA A 397 -23.79 -13.70 18.47
C ALA A 397 -22.74 -12.73 17.91
N THR A 398 -22.34 -12.96 16.66
CA THR A 398 -21.55 -12.02 15.88
C THR A 398 -22.45 -11.20 14.97
N GLN A 399 -22.52 -9.89 15.18
CA GLN A 399 -23.33 -8.96 14.39
C GLN A 399 -22.41 -8.00 13.63
N VAL A 400 -22.40 -8.08 12.32
CA VAL A 400 -21.68 -7.14 11.44
C VAL A 400 -22.68 -6.12 10.94
N LEU A 401 -22.74 -4.97 11.62
CA LEU A 401 -23.74 -3.92 11.37
C LEU A 401 -23.21 -2.80 10.45
N GLY A 402 -21.89 -2.76 10.24
CA GLY A 402 -21.26 -1.80 9.32
C GLY A 402 -19.79 -2.10 9.09
N GLY A 403 -19.27 -1.60 7.96
CA GLY A 403 -17.90 -1.85 7.52
C GLY A 403 -17.61 -3.32 7.24
N THR A 404 -16.39 -3.76 7.54
CA THR A 404 -15.94 -5.12 7.24
C THR A 404 -15.49 -5.85 8.51
N LEU A 405 -15.96 -7.09 8.66
CA LEU A 405 -15.38 -8.08 9.57
C LEU A 405 -14.69 -9.16 8.75
N GLN A 406 -13.46 -9.49 9.08
CA GLN A 406 -12.74 -10.63 8.50
C GLN A 406 -12.47 -11.68 9.58
N ALA A 407 -12.85 -12.94 9.33
CA ALA A 407 -12.63 -14.04 10.27
C ALA A 407 -12.36 -15.36 9.54
N SER A 408 -11.46 -16.18 10.10
CA SER A 408 -11.15 -17.52 9.58
C SER A 408 -11.75 -18.65 10.43
N SER A 409 -12.09 -18.37 11.67
CA SER A 409 -12.70 -19.35 12.59
C SER A 409 -13.63 -18.62 13.54
N LEU A 410 -14.85 -19.12 13.65
CA LEU A 410 -15.81 -18.74 14.67
C LEU A 410 -16.40 -20.01 15.29
N GLY A 411 -16.44 -20.09 16.62
CA GLY A 411 -17.03 -21.21 17.36
C GLY A 411 -18.53 -21.33 17.12
N ALA A 412 -19.30 -21.54 18.15
CA ALA A 412 -20.75 -21.70 18.05
C ALA A 412 -21.52 -20.38 17.78
N SER A 413 -20.82 -19.27 17.60
CA SER A 413 -21.39 -17.95 17.37
C SER A 413 -22.29 -17.93 16.14
N ALA A 414 -23.54 -17.55 16.30
CA ALA A 414 -24.45 -17.24 15.18
C ALA A 414 -24.05 -15.89 14.56
N VAL A 415 -23.96 -15.85 13.24
CA VAL A 415 -23.46 -14.66 12.53
C VAL A 415 -24.58 -13.99 11.75
N SER A 416 -24.71 -12.67 11.89
CA SER A 416 -25.58 -11.84 11.08
C SER A 416 -24.83 -10.72 10.39
N VAL A 417 -25.09 -10.53 9.09
CA VAL A 417 -24.46 -9.48 8.26
C VAL A 417 -25.56 -8.54 7.78
N ALA A 418 -25.50 -7.27 8.20
CA ALA A 418 -26.45 -6.24 7.79
C ALA A 418 -26.20 -5.81 6.32
N ASN A 419 -27.22 -5.24 5.69
CA ASN A 419 -27.22 -4.94 4.24
C ASN A 419 -26.07 -4.02 3.77
N THR A 420 -25.52 -3.18 4.65
CA THR A 420 -24.39 -2.28 4.34
C THR A 420 -23.05 -2.82 4.80
N ALA A 421 -23.01 -4.00 5.40
CA ALA A 421 -21.84 -4.60 6.00
C ALA A 421 -21.24 -5.70 5.12
N THR A 422 -19.97 -5.97 5.34
CA THR A 422 -19.24 -7.05 4.67
C THR A 422 -18.64 -7.99 5.71
N LEU A 423 -18.84 -9.29 5.50
CA LEU A 423 -18.14 -10.36 6.20
C LEU A 423 -17.22 -11.06 5.19
N ILE A 424 -15.93 -11.07 5.46
CA ILE A 424 -14.97 -11.91 4.72
C ILE A 424 -14.74 -13.15 5.55
N GLY A 425 -15.28 -14.28 5.10
CA GLY A 425 -15.27 -15.53 5.83
C GLY A 425 -14.42 -16.60 5.15
N SER A 426 -13.59 -17.29 5.92
CA SER A 426 -12.85 -18.48 5.48
C SER A 426 -12.88 -19.56 6.56
N GLY A 427 -12.38 -20.76 6.24
CA GLY A 427 -12.25 -21.82 7.22
C GLY A 427 -13.59 -22.32 7.77
N ARG A 428 -13.86 -22.15 9.12
CA ARG A 428 -15.03 -22.76 9.76
C ARG A 428 -15.78 -21.81 10.68
N PHE A 429 -17.10 -21.71 10.48
CA PHE A 429 -18.04 -21.07 11.40
C PHE A 429 -18.97 -22.13 12.00
N GLY A 430 -18.99 -22.22 13.32
CA GLY A 430 -19.77 -23.25 14.02
C GLY A 430 -21.26 -22.93 14.16
N GLY A 431 -21.63 -21.65 14.17
CA GLY A 431 -23.04 -21.23 14.26
C GLY A 431 -23.72 -21.07 12.88
N ALA A 432 -24.98 -20.68 12.90
CA ALA A 432 -25.74 -20.35 11.69
C ALA A 432 -25.29 -18.98 11.13
N VAL A 433 -25.45 -18.78 9.82
CA VAL A 433 -25.13 -17.51 9.15
C VAL A 433 -26.35 -16.94 8.44
N SER A 434 -26.71 -15.69 8.77
CA SER A 434 -27.76 -14.91 8.10
C SER A 434 -27.14 -13.71 7.38
N ASN A 435 -27.27 -13.66 6.06
CA ASN A 435 -26.63 -12.68 5.21
C ASN A 435 -27.62 -11.74 4.51
N ALA A 436 -27.71 -10.49 4.97
CA ALA A 436 -28.40 -9.40 4.28
C ALA A 436 -27.44 -8.45 3.56
N GLY A 437 -26.13 -8.49 3.91
CA GLY A 437 -25.06 -7.69 3.34
C GLY A 437 -24.20 -8.48 2.35
N THR A 438 -22.90 -8.33 2.43
CA THR A 438 -21.95 -9.09 1.61
C THR A 438 -21.26 -10.16 2.45
N LEU A 439 -21.41 -11.41 2.08
CA LEU A 439 -20.53 -12.51 2.50
C LEU A 439 -19.55 -12.79 1.38
N GLU A 440 -18.31 -12.45 1.59
CA GLU A 440 -17.19 -12.76 0.67
C GLU A 440 -16.46 -14.00 1.17
N LEU A 441 -16.29 -14.99 0.32
CA LEU A 441 -15.54 -16.19 0.69
C LEU A 441 -14.04 -15.94 0.54
N GLY A 442 -13.31 -16.27 1.58
CA GLY A 442 -11.85 -16.32 1.54
C GLY A 442 -11.35 -17.48 0.69
N LYS A 443 -10.04 -17.58 0.54
CA LYS A 443 -9.37 -18.67 -0.17
C LYS A 443 -9.75 -20.01 0.48
N ASP A 444 -10.04 -20.98 -0.36
CA ASP A 444 -10.48 -22.35 0.00
C ASP A 444 -11.92 -22.43 0.56
N GLY A 445 -12.69 -21.33 0.47
CA GLY A 445 -14.11 -21.30 0.81
C GLY A 445 -14.41 -21.15 2.30
N LEU A 446 -15.66 -21.36 2.67
CA LEU A 446 -16.17 -21.27 4.05
C LEU A 446 -17.04 -22.49 4.37
N LYS A 447 -16.84 -23.07 5.55
CA LYS A 447 -17.68 -24.14 6.10
C LYS A 447 -18.55 -23.59 7.24
N VAL A 448 -19.84 -23.58 7.04
CA VAL A 448 -20.87 -23.23 8.05
C VAL A 448 -21.43 -24.52 8.63
N GLN A 449 -21.36 -24.70 9.95
CA GLN A 449 -21.87 -25.91 10.60
C GLN A 449 -23.36 -25.82 10.93
N GLY A 450 -23.88 -24.62 11.15
CA GLY A 450 -25.31 -24.35 11.27
C GLY A 450 -25.98 -24.15 9.91
N ASP A 451 -27.15 -23.55 9.92
CA ASP A 451 -27.89 -23.19 8.72
C ASP A 451 -27.33 -21.93 8.05
N TYR A 452 -27.51 -21.84 6.75
CA TYR A 452 -27.23 -20.61 5.99
C TYR A 452 -28.52 -19.99 5.43
N THR A 453 -28.72 -18.71 5.68
CA THR A 453 -29.83 -17.95 5.09
C THR A 453 -29.29 -16.76 4.30
N GLN A 454 -29.52 -16.76 2.98
CA GLN A 454 -29.33 -15.60 2.12
C GLN A 454 -30.62 -14.80 2.06
N LEU A 455 -30.57 -13.55 2.49
CA LEU A 455 -31.71 -12.64 2.44
C LEU A 455 -31.80 -11.94 1.06
N GLU A 456 -32.90 -11.27 0.78
CA GLU A 456 -33.16 -10.62 -0.53
C GLU A 456 -32.11 -9.57 -0.92
N THR A 457 -31.56 -8.85 0.05
CA THR A 457 -30.50 -7.85 -0.16
C THR A 457 -29.09 -8.43 -0.09
N GLY A 458 -28.98 -9.69 0.34
CA GLY A 458 -27.70 -10.35 0.58
C GLY A 458 -26.92 -10.63 -0.72
N ARG A 459 -25.60 -10.53 -0.62
CA ARG A 459 -24.68 -10.88 -1.68
C ARG A 459 -23.73 -11.97 -1.18
N LEU A 460 -23.66 -13.09 -1.90
CA LEU A 460 -22.59 -14.08 -1.74
C LEU A 460 -21.54 -13.81 -2.82
N ALA A 461 -20.35 -13.40 -2.42
CA ALA A 461 -19.24 -13.07 -3.30
C ALA A 461 -18.15 -14.13 -3.17
N LEU A 462 -17.65 -14.67 -4.31
CA LEU A 462 -16.64 -15.72 -4.28
C LEU A 462 -15.79 -15.76 -5.56
N TYR A 463 -14.59 -16.26 -5.44
CA TYR A 463 -13.84 -16.74 -6.59
C TYR A 463 -14.27 -18.16 -6.94
N VAL A 464 -14.43 -18.44 -8.22
CA VAL A 464 -14.83 -19.77 -8.68
C VAL A 464 -13.75 -20.79 -8.33
N GLY A 465 -14.17 -21.87 -7.68
CA GLY A 465 -13.29 -22.83 -7.03
C GLY A 465 -13.36 -22.76 -5.50
N ASP A 466 -13.71 -21.60 -4.95
CA ASP A 466 -14.09 -21.49 -3.55
C ASP A 466 -15.58 -21.86 -3.40
N GLN A 467 -15.94 -22.50 -2.30
CA GLN A 467 -17.30 -23.02 -2.07
C GLN A 467 -17.82 -22.64 -0.69
N LEU A 468 -19.09 -22.28 -0.61
CA LEU A 468 -19.82 -22.24 0.65
C LEU A 468 -20.36 -23.63 0.95
N SER A 469 -19.80 -24.30 1.96
CA SER A 469 -20.27 -25.60 2.44
C SER A 469 -21.10 -25.40 3.70
N VAL A 470 -22.33 -25.91 3.75
CA VAL A 470 -23.29 -25.76 4.84
C VAL A 470 -23.67 -27.15 5.35
N ALA A 471 -23.34 -27.45 6.60
CA ALA A 471 -23.72 -28.76 7.21
C ALA A 471 -25.21 -28.83 7.55
N GLY A 472 -25.86 -27.70 7.79
CA GLY A 472 -27.31 -27.59 7.96
C GLY A 472 -28.04 -27.38 6.63
N ASN A 473 -29.15 -26.64 6.69
CA ASN A 473 -29.93 -26.26 5.52
C ASN A 473 -29.44 -24.90 4.94
N ALA A 474 -29.56 -24.76 3.63
CA ALA A 474 -29.34 -23.50 2.95
C ALA A 474 -30.67 -22.95 2.41
N THR A 475 -31.02 -21.72 2.80
CA THR A 475 -32.23 -21.02 2.35
C THR A 475 -31.88 -19.78 1.58
N LEU A 476 -32.20 -19.72 0.29
CA LEU A 476 -31.98 -18.58 -0.58
C LEU A 476 -33.29 -17.83 -0.80
N LYS A 477 -33.47 -16.71 -0.11
CA LYS A 477 -34.65 -15.83 -0.28
C LYS A 477 -34.48 -14.83 -1.42
N GLY A 478 -33.55 -15.09 -2.34
CA GLY A 478 -33.15 -14.20 -3.39
C GLY A 478 -31.71 -13.71 -3.17
N GLY A 479 -31.50 -12.41 -3.44
CA GLY A 479 -30.19 -11.80 -3.33
C GLY A 479 -29.28 -12.11 -4.52
N GLU A 480 -28.03 -11.79 -4.40
CA GLU A 480 -27.05 -11.82 -5.46
C GLU A 480 -25.98 -12.89 -5.22
N LEU A 481 -25.66 -13.65 -6.27
CA LEU A 481 -24.38 -14.35 -6.34
C LEU A 481 -23.41 -13.52 -7.19
N GLN A 482 -22.31 -13.11 -6.61
CA GLN A 482 -21.26 -12.38 -7.31
C GLN A 482 -20.02 -13.24 -7.51
N VAL A 483 -19.67 -13.47 -8.77
CA VAL A 483 -18.42 -14.15 -9.13
C VAL A 483 -17.32 -13.09 -9.25
N LEU A 484 -16.37 -13.10 -8.31
CA LEU A 484 -15.23 -12.17 -8.27
C LEU A 484 -14.15 -12.53 -9.30
N GLY A 485 -14.15 -13.75 -9.80
CA GLY A 485 -13.18 -14.27 -10.76
C GLY A 485 -12.93 -15.77 -10.55
N LYS A 486 -11.90 -16.26 -11.20
CA LYS A 486 -11.31 -17.58 -10.92
C LYS A 486 -9.80 -17.38 -10.73
N ARG A 487 -9.20 -18.08 -9.78
CA ARG A 487 -7.74 -17.98 -9.53
C ARG A 487 -6.89 -18.58 -10.67
N ASP A 488 -7.52 -19.44 -11.51
CA ASP A 488 -6.93 -20.07 -12.68
C ASP A 488 -7.64 -19.70 -13.98
N TYR A 489 -7.10 -20.13 -15.12
CA TYR A 489 -7.73 -19.92 -16.43
C TYR A 489 -9.12 -20.59 -16.50
N VAL A 490 -10.11 -19.86 -17.01
CA VAL A 490 -11.48 -20.34 -17.21
C VAL A 490 -11.63 -20.92 -18.59
N THR A 491 -12.02 -22.21 -18.67
CA THR A 491 -12.40 -22.89 -19.91
C THR A 491 -13.88 -22.77 -20.22
N PHE A 492 -14.28 -23.13 -21.42
CA PHE A 492 -15.68 -23.23 -21.83
C PHE A 492 -16.46 -24.28 -21.05
N ASN A 493 -17.72 -23.98 -20.72
CA ASN A 493 -18.75 -24.90 -20.19
C ASN A 493 -18.33 -25.73 -18.97
N THR A 494 -17.55 -25.16 -18.07
CA THR A 494 -17.21 -25.82 -16.80
C THR A 494 -18.17 -25.36 -15.72
N SER A 495 -18.82 -26.33 -15.05
CA SER A 495 -19.69 -26.09 -13.91
C SER A 495 -18.93 -26.23 -12.60
N TYR A 496 -19.08 -25.26 -11.73
CA TYR A 496 -18.46 -25.20 -10.40
C TYR A 496 -19.54 -25.16 -9.33
N SER A 497 -19.43 -26.01 -8.32
CA SER A 497 -20.28 -25.90 -7.14
C SER A 497 -19.88 -24.69 -6.31
N VAL A 498 -20.79 -23.75 -6.11
CA VAL A 498 -20.56 -22.50 -5.36
C VAL A 498 -21.19 -22.54 -3.97
N LEU A 499 -22.23 -23.35 -3.81
CA LEU A 499 -22.86 -23.63 -2.54
C LEU A 499 -23.23 -25.10 -2.50
N GLN A 500 -22.96 -25.77 -1.37
CA GLN A 500 -23.39 -27.14 -1.08
C GLN A 500 -23.93 -27.19 0.34
N ALA A 501 -25.14 -27.76 0.51
CA ALA A 501 -25.74 -28.07 1.79
C ALA A 501 -25.74 -29.57 2.03
N ASP A 502 -25.43 -30.03 3.22
CA ASP A 502 -25.61 -31.43 3.61
C ASP A 502 -27.09 -31.72 3.88
N GLY A 503 -27.83 -30.71 4.35
CA GLY A 503 -29.30 -30.72 4.41
C GLY A 503 -29.95 -30.35 3.07
N SER A 504 -30.99 -29.54 3.10
CA SER A 504 -31.69 -29.11 1.89
C SER A 504 -31.23 -27.73 1.41
N LEU A 505 -31.28 -27.52 0.09
CA LEU A 505 -31.20 -26.19 -0.51
C LEU A 505 -32.61 -25.77 -0.96
N THR A 506 -33.12 -24.65 -0.44
CA THR A 506 -34.40 -24.07 -0.81
C THR A 506 -34.25 -22.66 -1.39
N GLY A 507 -35.06 -22.35 -2.43
CA GLY A 507 -34.99 -21.06 -3.10
C GLY A 507 -33.84 -20.93 -4.09
N THR A 508 -33.62 -19.71 -4.59
CA THR A 508 -32.60 -19.40 -5.61
C THR A 508 -32.05 -17.99 -5.39
N PHE A 509 -30.87 -17.73 -5.91
CA PHE A 509 -30.40 -16.34 -6.08
C PHE A 509 -31.24 -15.62 -7.13
N SER A 510 -31.57 -14.36 -6.91
CA SER A 510 -32.31 -13.54 -7.86
C SER A 510 -31.46 -13.12 -9.06
N GLN A 511 -30.14 -13.02 -8.86
CA GLN A 511 -29.24 -12.47 -9.85
C GLN A 511 -27.82 -13.08 -9.72
N LEU A 512 -27.19 -13.26 -10.88
CA LEU A 512 -25.77 -13.58 -11.00
C LEU A 512 -25.05 -12.34 -11.56
N THR A 513 -24.04 -11.87 -10.85
CA THR A 513 -23.22 -10.75 -11.29
C THR A 513 -21.74 -11.11 -11.30
N TRP A 514 -20.96 -10.23 -11.92
CA TRP A 514 -19.53 -10.38 -12.06
C TRP A 514 -18.83 -9.27 -11.31
N GLY A 515 -17.78 -9.61 -10.61
CA GLY A 515 -16.85 -8.63 -10.07
C GLY A 515 -16.12 -7.89 -11.20
N PRO A 516 -15.51 -6.74 -10.91
CA PRO A 516 -14.77 -5.97 -11.91
C PRO A 516 -13.62 -6.75 -12.57
N ALA A 517 -13.17 -7.84 -11.94
CA ALA A 517 -12.09 -8.70 -12.41
C ALA A 517 -12.53 -9.78 -13.43
N VAL A 518 -13.77 -9.80 -13.96
CA VAL A 518 -14.26 -10.84 -14.88
C VAL A 518 -14.87 -10.22 -16.11
N LEU A 519 -14.06 -9.57 -16.93
CA LEU A 519 -14.52 -8.88 -18.13
C LEU A 519 -14.74 -9.78 -19.35
N LEU A 520 -14.11 -10.96 -19.38
CA LEU A 520 -14.12 -11.85 -20.55
C LEU A 520 -14.85 -13.18 -20.29
N GLY A 521 -15.79 -13.20 -19.33
CA GLY A 521 -16.59 -14.35 -18.98
C GLY A 521 -18.07 -14.03 -18.81
N GLU A 522 -18.91 -14.99 -19.04
CA GLU A 522 -20.33 -15.01 -18.66
C GLU A 522 -20.67 -16.35 -18.01
N GLY A 523 -21.78 -16.40 -17.31
CA GLY A 523 -22.16 -17.63 -16.62
C GLY A 523 -23.64 -17.78 -16.41
N ARG A 524 -24.04 -19.01 -16.08
CA ARG A 524 -25.39 -19.39 -15.78
C ARG A 524 -25.47 -20.14 -14.46
N LEU A 525 -26.47 -19.79 -13.63
CA LEU A 525 -26.81 -20.51 -12.42
C LEU A 525 -27.66 -21.74 -12.73
N THR A 526 -27.33 -22.85 -12.09
CA THR A 526 -28.15 -24.07 -12.05
C THR A 526 -28.19 -24.61 -10.65
N TYR A 527 -29.29 -25.27 -10.29
CA TYR A 527 -29.57 -25.76 -8.97
C TYR A 527 -29.84 -27.27 -8.98
N GLY A 528 -29.26 -27.98 -8.03
CA GLY A 528 -29.61 -29.36 -7.69
C GLY A 528 -30.43 -29.40 -6.40
N ALA A 529 -30.66 -30.59 -5.85
CA ALA A 529 -31.46 -30.77 -4.63
C ALA A 529 -30.82 -30.06 -3.40
N ASN A 530 -29.51 -30.02 -3.35
CA ASN A 530 -28.75 -29.46 -2.22
C ASN A 530 -27.53 -28.64 -2.67
N ASN A 531 -27.44 -28.31 -3.95
CA ASN A 531 -26.30 -27.59 -4.51
C ASN A 531 -26.73 -26.47 -5.46
N ALA A 532 -25.97 -25.37 -5.46
CA ALA A 532 -26.00 -24.36 -6.50
C ALA A 532 -24.69 -24.39 -7.29
N TYR A 533 -24.81 -24.30 -8.63
CA TYR A 533 -23.69 -24.34 -9.55
C TYR A 533 -23.64 -23.11 -10.42
N VAL A 534 -22.43 -22.62 -10.71
CA VAL A 534 -22.16 -21.65 -11.77
C VAL A 534 -21.47 -22.38 -12.91
N THR A 535 -22.09 -22.38 -14.08
CA THR A 535 -21.42 -22.82 -15.31
C THR A 535 -20.83 -21.60 -15.99
N LEU A 536 -19.51 -21.60 -16.14
CA LEU A 536 -18.78 -20.50 -16.76
C LEU A 536 -18.65 -20.71 -18.26
N GLN A 537 -18.82 -19.63 -19.01
CA GLN A 537 -18.52 -19.56 -20.43
C GLN A 537 -17.53 -18.42 -20.68
N ARG A 538 -16.45 -18.74 -21.40
CA ARG A 538 -15.50 -17.74 -21.85
C ARG A 538 -16.09 -16.95 -23.03
N LEU A 539 -16.12 -15.64 -22.95
CA LEU A 539 -16.49 -14.79 -24.08
C LEU A 539 -15.38 -14.79 -25.15
N ASN A 540 -15.78 -14.62 -26.40
CA ASN A 540 -14.83 -14.33 -27.48
C ASN A 540 -14.16 -12.98 -27.22
N VAL A 541 -12.82 -12.96 -27.18
CA VAL A 541 -12.04 -11.76 -26.81
C VAL A 541 -12.31 -10.58 -27.74
N SER A 542 -12.45 -10.83 -29.05
CA SER A 542 -12.73 -9.76 -30.03
C SER A 542 -14.14 -9.19 -29.86
N ALA A 543 -15.13 -10.04 -29.58
CA ALA A 543 -16.51 -9.59 -29.34
C ALA A 543 -16.61 -8.85 -28.00
N ALA A 544 -15.97 -9.34 -26.96
CA ALA A 544 -15.93 -8.68 -25.65
C ALA A 544 -15.23 -7.32 -25.73
N ALA A 545 -14.11 -7.21 -26.45
CA ALA A 545 -13.43 -5.96 -26.68
C ALA A 545 -14.34 -4.91 -27.34
N GLN A 546 -15.13 -5.33 -28.35
CA GLN A 546 -16.11 -4.43 -29.00
C GLN A 546 -17.21 -4.00 -28.02
N ALA A 547 -17.77 -4.92 -27.25
CA ALA A 547 -18.81 -4.64 -26.25
C ALA A 547 -18.32 -3.67 -25.15
N LEU A 548 -17.03 -3.73 -24.80
CA LEU A 548 -16.39 -2.80 -23.86
C LEU A 548 -16.00 -1.44 -24.49
N GLY A 549 -16.34 -1.20 -25.76
CA GLY A 549 -16.01 0.04 -26.47
C GLY A 549 -14.54 0.17 -26.89
N ILE A 550 -13.79 -0.92 -26.89
CA ILE A 550 -12.40 -0.96 -27.36
C ILE A 550 -12.42 -1.05 -28.90
N VAL A 551 -12.52 0.10 -29.56
CA VAL A 551 -12.67 0.18 -31.03
C VAL A 551 -11.36 0.47 -31.76
N ASP A 552 -10.26 0.67 -31.07
CA ASP A 552 -8.94 0.90 -31.67
C ASP A 552 -8.49 -0.31 -32.50
N ARG A 553 -8.08 -0.07 -33.75
CA ARG A 553 -7.70 -1.11 -34.71
C ARG A 553 -6.54 -1.98 -34.25
N VAL A 554 -5.62 -1.40 -33.48
CA VAL A 554 -4.44 -2.09 -32.95
C VAL A 554 -4.86 -3.06 -31.86
N ALA A 555 -5.68 -2.61 -30.92
CA ALA A 555 -6.25 -3.42 -29.86
C ALA A 555 -7.14 -4.54 -30.41
N GLN A 556 -7.93 -4.27 -31.44
CA GLN A 556 -8.77 -5.27 -32.12
C GLN A 556 -7.95 -6.38 -32.82
N ALA A 557 -6.86 -6.01 -33.49
CA ALA A 557 -5.96 -7.00 -34.10
C ALA A 557 -5.27 -7.85 -33.05
N SER A 558 -4.91 -7.23 -31.91
CA SER A 558 -4.37 -7.91 -30.74
C SER A 558 -5.41 -8.88 -30.12
N ALA A 559 -6.67 -8.43 -29.98
CA ALA A 559 -7.76 -9.24 -29.45
C ALA A 559 -7.97 -10.52 -30.26
N GLN A 560 -7.82 -10.47 -31.59
CA GLN A 560 -7.87 -11.66 -32.46
C GLN A 560 -6.73 -12.64 -32.11
N ARG A 561 -5.52 -12.15 -31.88
CA ARG A 561 -4.36 -12.99 -31.52
C ARG A 561 -4.54 -13.61 -30.14
N VAL A 562 -5.05 -12.83 -29.18
CA VAL A 562 -5.38 -13.32 -27.82
C VAL A 562 -6.48 -14.38 -27.90
N GLU A 563 -7.52 -14.17 -28.73
CA GLU A 563 -8.56 -15.17 -28.94
C GLU A 563 -8.00 -16.50 -29.46
N GLN A 564 -7.06 -16.47 -30.41
CA GLN A 564 -6.40 -17.66 -30.90
C GLN A 564 -5.55 -18.36 -29.82
N ALA A 565 -4.88 -17.55 -28.96
CA ALA A 565 -4.14 -18.07 -27.82
C ALA A 565 -5.06 -18.77 -26.83
N PHE A 566 -6.19 -18.18 -26.51
CA PHE A 566 -7.19 -18.78 -25.62
C PHE A 566 -7.79 -20.07 -26.22
N ARG A 567 -8.07 -20.10 -27.52
CA ARG A 567 -8.50 -21.35 -28.20
C ARG A 567 -7.45 -22.46 -28.11
N ALA A 568 -6.17 -22.11 -28.18
CA ALA A 568 -5.11 -23.10 -28.03
C ALA A 568 -5.06 -23.68 -26.60
N ILE A 569 -5.29 -22.84 -25.58
CA ILE A 569 -5.39 -23.30 -24.19
C ILE A 569 -6.64 -24.17 -23.99
N ASP A 570 -7.80 -23.73 -24.51
CA ASP A 570 -9.06 -24.49 -24.43
C ASP A 570 -8.91 -25.88 -25.05
N ALA A 571 -8.32 -25.96 -26.25
CA ALA A 571 -8.09 -27.21 -26.96
C ALA A 571 -7.16 -28.18 -26.19
N GLN A 572 -6.12 -27.60 -25.56
CA GLN A 572 -5.20 -28.39 -24.73
C GLN A 572 -5.90 -28.97 -23.50
N GLN A 573 -6.67 -28.13 -22.79
CA GLN A 573 -7.37 -28.58 -21.59
C GLN A 573 -8.44 -29.62 -21.92
N ALA A 574 -9.13 -29.49 -23.05
CA ALA A 574 -10.12 -30.47 -23.53
C ALA A 574 -9.51 -31.84 -23.89
N GLN A 575 -8.29 -31.86 -24.39
CA GLN A 575 -7.62 -33.11 -24.82
C GLN A 575 -6.82 -33.79 -23.70
N GLY A 576 -6.67 -33.16 -22.53
CA GLY A 576 -5.86 -33.69 -21.41
C GLY A 576 -4.39 -33.88 -21.75
N ARG A 577 -3.92 -33.34 -22.87
CA ARG A 577 -2.55 -33.45 -23.38
C ARG A 577 -2.07 -32.06 -23.79
N GLY A 578 -0.90 -31.68 -23.34
CA GLY A 578 -0.35 -30.45 -23.86
C GLY A 578 0.90 -29.94 -23.17
N ALA A 579 1.67 -29.18 -23.96
CA ALA A 579 2.97 -28.65 -23.62
C ALA A 579 2.97 -27.12 -23.47
N LEU A 580 1.79 -26.49 -23.29
CA LEU A 580 1.77 -25.04 -23.05
C LEU A 580 2.31 -24.73 -21.65
N PRO A 581 3.23 -23.77 -21.53
CA PRO A 581 3.82 -23.42 -20.24
C PRO A 581 2.77 -22.98 -19.22
N THR A 582 2.92 -23.36 -17.96
CA THR A 582 2.04 -22.91 -16.86
C THR A 582 2.06 -21.39 -16.70
N SER A 583 3.22 -20.76 -16.94
CA SER A 583 3.32 -19.29 -16.97
C SER A 583 2.42 -18.64 -18.02
N PHE A 584 2.27 -19.28 -19.18
CA PHE A 584 1.39 -18.78 -20.24
C PHE A 584 -0.09 -18.90 -19.85
N ILE A 585 -0.47 -20.02 -19.24
CA ILE A 585 -1.84 -20.24 -18.74
C ILE A 585 -2.16 -19.25 -17.62
N GLY A 586 -1.23 -19.02 -16.69
CA GLY A 586 -1.39 -18.04 -15.62
C GLY A 586 -1.52 -16.61 -16.14
N ALA A 587 -0.72 -16.24 -17.14
CA ALA A 587 -0.80 -14.93 -17.80
C ALA A 587 -2.14 -14.76 -18.56
N ALA A 588 -2.63 -15.83 -19.20
CA ALA A 588 -3.95 -15.84 -19.84
C ALA A 588 -5.08 -15.68 -18.81
N ALA A 589 -4.97 -16.32 -17.64
CA ALA A 589 -5.91 -16.15 -16.54
C ALA A 589 -5.94 -14.70 -16.02
N ALA A 590 -4.77 -14.10 -15.85
CA ALA A 590 -4.67 -12.70 -15.43
C ALA A 590 -5.33 -11.74 -16.45
N LEU A 591 -5.13 -12.00 -17.75
CA LEU A 591 -5.76 -11.22 -18.81
C LEU A 591 -7.29 -11.38 -18.83
N GLN A 592 -7.81 -12.59 -18.61
CA GLN A 592 -9.26 -12.82 -18.48
C GLN A 592 -9.89 -12.08 -17.31
N GLN A 593 -9.11 -11.82 -16.28
CA GLN A 593 -9.54 -11.23 -15.02
C GLN A 593 -9.11 -9.75 -14.89
N SER A 594 -8.98 -9.05 -16.01
CA SER A 594 -8.71 -7.60 -16.01
C SER A 594 -9.71 -6.86 -15.15
N SER A 595 -9.23 -6.01 -14.23
CA SER A 595 -10.05 -5.32 -13.23
C SER A 595 -10.97 -4.23 -13.80
N SER A 596 -10.73 -3.79 -15.04
CA SER A 596 -11.54 -2.78 -15.72
C SER A 596 -11.40 -2.86 -17.24
N ALA A 597 -12.34 -2.23 -17.97
CA ALA A 597 -12.26 -2.06 -19.43
C ALA A 597 -10.97 -1.33 -19.84
N ALA A 598 -10.51 -0.38 -19.04
CA ALA A 598 -9.26 0.35 -19.29
C ALA A 598 -8.04 -0.57 -19.18
N VAL A 599 -8.01 -1.44 -18.17
CA VAL A 599 -6.95 -2.44 -17.98
C VAL A 599 -6.96 -3.46 -19.12
N ALA A 600 -8.13 -3.93 -19.55
CA ALA A 600 -8.26 -4.82 -20.70
C ALA A 600 -7.78 -4.15 -22.00
N ALA A 601 -8.15 -2.89 -22.23
CA ALA A 601 -7.70 -2.12 -23.39
C ALA A 601 -6.17 -1.92 -23.39
N GLY A 602 -5.59 -1.54 -22.25
CA GLY A 602 -4.14 -1.41 -22.05
C GLY A 602 -3.41 -2.72 -22.31
N SER A 603 -3.97 -3.84 -21.84
CA SER A 603 -3.44 -5.18 -22.09
C SER A 603 -3.42 -5.53 -23.58
N LEU A 604 -4.55 -5.37 -24.27
CA LEU A 604 -4.63 -5.63 -25.71
C LEU A 604 -3.69 -4.72 -26.51
N GLN A 605 -3.54 -3.45 -26.10
CA GLN A 605 -2.63 -2.51 -26.73
C GLN A 605 -1.16 -2.91 -26.49
N SER A 606 -0.78 -3.29 -25.28
CA SER A 606 0.57 -3.74 -24.96
C SER A 606 0.96 -5.03 -25.72
N LEU A 607 0.00 -5.91 -25.96
CA LEU A 607 0.18 -7.18 -26.69
C LEU A 607 0.17 -7.00 -28.23
N SER A 608 -0.12 -5.82 -28.73
CA SER A 608 -0.29 -5.57 -30.17
C SER A 608 0.99 -5.69 -30.99
N GLY A 609 2.14 -5.32 -30.40
CA GLY A 609 3.42 -5.27 -31.10
C GLY A 609 3.56 -4.06 -32.02
N GLN A 610 2.72 -3.03 -31.88
CA GLN A 610 2.78 -1.80 -32.69
C GLN A 610 4.14 -1.09 -32.64
N SER A 611 4.91 -1.27 -31.56
CA SER A 611 6.27 -0.73 -31.41
C SER A 611 7.23 -1.22 -32.47
N HIS A 612 7.10 -2.49 -32.92
CA HIS A 612 7.91 -3.02 -33.99
C HIS A 612 7.58 -2.42 -35.36
N VAL A 613 6.28 -2.15 -35.58
CA VAL A 613 5.81 -1.49 -36.80
C VAL A 613 6.23 -0.02 -36.79
N ALA A 614 6.13 0.67 -35.67
CA ALA A 614 6.61 2.05 -35.50
C ALA A 614 8.12 2.17 -35.74
N ALA A 615 8.90 1.22 -35.23
CA ALA A 615 10.34 1.18 -35.45
C ALA A 615 10.71 0.95 -36.93
N ALA A 616 9.94 0.12 -37.67
CA ALA A 616 10.13 -0.03 -39.11
C ALA A 616 9.81 1.26 -39.87
N ALA A 617 8.79 2.01 -39.46
CA ALA A 617 8.49 3.33 -40.02
C ALA A 617 9.62 4.34 -39.72
N ALA A 618 10.20 4.33 -38.53
CA ALA A 618 11.36 5.18 -38.21
C ALA A 618 12.57 4.91 -39.10
N SER A 619 12.80 3.64 -39.47
CA SER A 619 13.86 3.30 -40.45
C SER A 619 13.57 3.89 -41.83
N LEU A 620 12.30 3.88 -42.30
CA LEU A 620 11.95 4.54 -43.55
C LEU A 620 12.13 6.08 -43.50
N ASP A 621 11.85 6.69 -42.33
CA ASP A 621 12.05 8.13 -42.15
C ASP A 621 13.55 8.48 -42.13
N ALA A 622 14.41 7.64 -41.56
CA ALA A 622 15.87 7.79 -41.57
C ALA A 622 16.43 7.74 -43.02
N ILE A 623 15.88 6.85 -43.86
CA ILE A 623 16.24 6.74 -45.27
C ILE A 623 15.85 8.03 -46.05
N ASP A 624 14.63 8.54 -45.82
CA ASP A 624 14.15 9.80 -46.40
C ASP A 624 14.98 10.99 -45.94
N LEU A 625 15.34 11.05 -44.68
CA LEU A 625 16.19 12.14 -44.17
C LEU A 625 17.55 12.15 -44.84
N GLY A 626 18.18 10.96 -45.00
CA GLY A 626 19.43 10.84 -45.75
C GLY A 626 19.32 11.30 -47.21
N ARG A 627 18.20 10.96 -47.90
CA ARG A 627 17.92 11.42 -49.27
C ARG A 627 17.82 12.95 -49.37
N ARG A 628 17.03 13.56 -48.49
CA ARG A 628 16.85 15.02 -48.47
C ARG A 628 18.13 15.78 -48.14
N SER A 629 18.87 15.28 -47.17
CA SER A 629 20.15 15.87 -46.73
C SER A 629 21.15 15.93 -47.87
N LEU A 630 21.19 14.90 -48.70
CA LEU A 630 22.05 14.85 -49.86
C LEU A 630 21.59 15.81 -50.96
N ALA A 631 20.29 15.85 -51.25
CA ALA A 631 19.75 16.79 -52.23
C ALA A 631 20.03 18.25 -51.84
N THR A 632 19.88 18.58 -50.57
CA THR A 632 20.24 19.91 -50.04
C THR A 632 21.74 20.23 -50.21
N ARG A 633 22.62 19.25 -50.01
CA ARG A 633 24.06 19.43 -50.24
C ARG A 633 24.38 19.79 -51.66
N LEU A 634 23.73 19.14 -52.64
CA LEU A 634 23.94 19.41 -54.07
C LEU A 634 23.48 20.79 -54.50
N ASP A 635 22.45 21.35 -53.88
CA ASP A 635 22.03 22.74 -54.08
C ASP A 635 23.10 23.74 -53.61
N VAL A 636 23.77 23.42 -52.52
CA VAL A 636 24.88 24.22 -51.98
C VAL A 636 26.05 24.22 -52.93
N LEU A 637 26.42 23.13 -53.56
CA LEU A 637 27.46 23.04 -54.54
C LEU A 637 27.16 23.89 -55.79
N ARG A 638 25.92 23.97 -56.18
CA ARG A 638 25.48 24.84 -57.29
C ARG A 638 25.62 26.32 -56.98
N SER A 639 25.58 26.73 -55.72
CA SER A 639 25.78 28.12 -55.32
C SER A 639 27.24 28.53 -55.21
N GLY A 640 28.18 27.68 -55.63
CA GLY A 640 29.61 27.97 -55.75
C GLY A 640 30.52 27.59 -54.62
N GLU A 641 30.05 26.72 -53.73
CA GLU A 641 30.92 26.07 -52.74
C GLU A 641 31.91 25.09 -53.40
N ARG A 642 33.09 24.90 -52.81
CA ARG A 642 34.10 23.95 -53.32
C ARG A 642 33.63 22.49 -53.18
N ILE A 643 33.97 21.70 -54.18
CA ILE A 643 33.87 20.25 -54.17
C ILE A 643 34.92 19.68 -53.21
N VAL A 644 34.49 19.07 -52.13
CA VAL A 644 35.36 18.62 -51.04
C VAL A 644 34.68 17.46 -50.26
N THR A 645 35.44 16.86 -49.37
CA THR A 645 34.83 15.99 -48.35
C THR A 645 33.96 16.83 -47.44
N TRP A 646 32.77 16.32 -47.13
CA TRP A 646 31.79 17.05 -46.31
C TRP A 646 31.21 16.14 -45.20
N HIS A 647 30.75 16.76 -44.11
CA HIS A 647 30.04 16.12 -43.04
C HIS A 647 28.71 16.81 -42.79
N GLN A 648 27.65 16.03 -42.54
CA GLN A 648 26.31 16.56 -42.27
C GLN A 648 25.67 15.79 -41.15
N ALA A 649 25.21 16.49 -40.11
CA ALA A 649 24.40 15.87 -39.06
C ALA A 649 22.96 15.57 -39.64
N LEU A 650 22.41 14.45 -39.25
CA LEU A 650 21.04 14.01 -39.54
C LEU A 650 20.19 14.16 -38.31
N GLY A 651 19.03 14.80 -38.42
CA GLY A 651 18.12 15.02 -37.33
C GLY A 651 18.63 15.98 -36.27
N GLY A 652 17.94 16.13 -35.19
CA GLY A 652 18.29 17.00 -34.06
C GLY A 652 17.42 16.69 -32.83
N PRO A 653 17.74 17.29 -31.67
CA PRO A 653 16.93 17.16 -30.48
C PRO A 653 15.48 17.61 -30.75
N GLY A 654 14.52 16.74 -30.48
CA GLY A 654 13.09 17.00 -30.70
C GLY A 654 12.50 16.51 -32.02
N GLN A 655 13.33 15.95 -32.92
CA GLN A 655 12.81 15.35 -34.14
C GLN A 655 12.18 13.97 -33.80
N ASN A 656 10.88 13.94 -33.67
CA ASN A 656 10.12 12.70 -33.50
C ASN A 656 9.87 12.07 -34.86
N GLY A 657 10.14 10.76 -35.00
CA GLY A 657 9.87 10.01 -36.21
C GLY A 657 8.40 10.10 -36.64
N ALA A 658 8.15 10.22 -37.93
CA ALA A 658 6.88 10.53 -38.56
C ALA A 658 5.72 9.60 -38.24
N ALA A 659 5.97 8.34 -37.84
CA ALA A 659 4.93 7.33 -37.79
C ALA A 659 4.09 7.33 -36.50
N SER A 660 4.56 7.93 -35.40
CA SER A 660 3.86 7.80 -34.13
C SER A 660 4.24 8.84 -33.05
N GLY A 661 5.20 9.73 -33.30
CA GLY A 661 5.77 10.55 -32.23
C GLY A 661 6.51 9.74 -31.15
N THR A 662 6.74 8.45 -31.38
CA THR A 662 7.29 7.51 -30.39
C THR A 662 8.79 7.27 -30.51
N PHE A 663 9.43 7.76 -31.58
CA PHE A 663 10.87 7.60 -31.80
C PHE A 663 11.55 8.92 -32.12
N SER A 664 12.65 9.21 -31.46
CA SER A 664 13.59 10.27 -31.81
C SER A 664 14.59 9.75 -32.83
N LEU A 665 15.05 10.61 -33.76
CA LEU A 665 15.97 10.27 -34.84
C LEU A 665 17.16 11.23 -34.83
N SER A 666 18.38 10.68 -34.84
CA SER A 666 19.64 11.44 -34.93
C SER A 666 20.68 10.65 -35.72
N GLY A 667 21.66 11.34 -36.26
CA GLY A 667 22.73 10.66 -37.02
C GLY A 667 23.65 11.61 -37.73
N TRP A 668 24.41 11.05 -38.66
CA TRP A 668 25.40 11.80 -39.46
C TRP A 668 25.61 11.15 -40.82
N LEU A 669 26.04 11.97 -41.79
CA LEU A 669 26.55 11.57 -43.10
C LEU A 669 27.88 12.24 -43.35
N VAL A 670 28.82 11.50 -43.92
CA VAL A 670 30.10 12.01 -44.46
C VAL A 670 30.12 11.58 -45.92
N GLY A 671 30.53 12.47 -46.79
CA GLY A 671 30.61 12.17 -48.21
C GLY A 671 31.75 12.92 -48.89
N HIS A 672 31.98 12.51 -50.15
CA HIS A 672 32.96 13.15 -51.03
C HIS A 672 32.32 13.35 -52.41
N ASP A 673 32.41 14.57 -52.89
CA ASP A 673 31.92 14.96 -54.20
C ASP A 673 33.07 15.10 -55.20
N ALA A 674 32.85 14.71 -56.44
CA ALA A 674 33.78 14.90 -57.53
C ALA A 674 33.05 15.47 -58.75
N GLN A 675 33.65 16.44 -59.43
CA GLN A 675 33.16 17.00 -60.65
C GLN A 675 33.85 16.31 -61.84
N LEU A 676 33.05 15.79 -62.75
CA LEU A 676 33.53 15.20 -63.99
C LEU A 676 33.88 16.26 -65.00
N ALA A 677 34.67 15.90 -66.03
CA ALA A 677 35.02 16.82 -67.13
C ALA A 677 33.80 17.33 -67.91
N SER A 678 32.67 16.63 -67.85
CA SER A 678 31.34 17.06 -68.37
C SER A 678 30.68 18.15 -67.53
N GLY A 679 31.18 18.48 -66.36
CA GLY A 679 30.54 19.37 -65.39
C GLY A 679 29.54 18.67 -64.47
N ASP A 680 29.26 17.39 -64.67
CA ASP A 680 28.40 16.57 -63.81
C ASP A 680 29.07 16.35 -62.47
N ILE A 681 28.26 16.24 -61.39
CA ILE A 681 28.71 15.93 -60.05
C ILE A 681 28.39 14.48 -59.71
N VAL A 682 29.41 13.74 -59.35
CA VAL A 682 29.27 12.39 -58.82
C VAL A 682 29.81 12.34 -57.42
N GLY A 683 29.20 11.53 -56.55
CA GLY A 683 29.70 11.42 -55.19
C GLY A 683 29.21 10.17 -54.46
N VAL A 684 29.86 9.98 -53.34
CA VAL A 684 29.53 8.88 -52.42
C VAL A 684 29.37 9.48 -51.02
N ALA A 685 28.46 8.88 -50.25
CA ALA A 685 28.29 9.25 -48.87
C ALA A 685 28.09 7.98 -48.02
N PHE A 686 28.54 8.03 -46.80
CA PHE A 686 28.38 6.99 -45.80
C PHE A 686 27.93 7.61 -44.49
N GLY A 687 27.10 6.91 -43.70
CA GLY A 687 26.66 7.47 -42.46
C GLY A 687 25.87 6.50 -41.57
N GLN A 688 25.48 7.00 -40.44
CA GLN A 688 24.72 6.30 -39.44
C GLN A 688 23.52 7.13 -39.01
N ALA A 689 22.39 6.48 -38.77
CA ALA A 689 21.24 7.05 -38.12
C ALA A 689 20.84 6.15 -36.93
N ASP A 690 20.65 6.77 -35.80
CA ASP A 690 20.18 6.10 -34.59
C ASP A 690 18.76 6.57 -34.30
N SER A 691 17.88 5.63 -33.94
CA SER A 691 16.55 5.96 -33.43
C SER A 691 16.30 5.30 -32.10
N SER A 692 15.64 6.03 -31.20
CA SER A 692 15.28 5.53 -29.89
C SER A 692 13.84 5.94 -29.53
N PRO A 693 13.14 5.15 -28.72
CA PRO A 693 11.79 5.52 -28.26
C PRO A 693 11.82 6.87 -27.54
N SER A 694 10.90 7.76 -27.86
CA SER A 694 10.74 9.06 -27.24
C SER A 694 9.68 9.00 -26.15
N GLY A 695 10.06 9.33 -24.89
CA GLY A 695 9.17 9.37 -23.72
C GLY A 695 9.32 8.21 -22.75
N SER A 696 9.47 8.52 -21.46
CA SER A 696 9.65 7.56 -20.37
C SER A 696 8.36 6.88 -19.91
N ALA A 697 7.18 7.31 -20.41
CA ALA A 697 5.88 6.85 -19.90
C ALA A 697 5.33 5.60 -20.60
N SER A 698 5.96 5.11 -21.67
CA SER A 698 5.39 4.05 -22.50
C SER A 698 5.84 2.63 -22.20
N GLY A 699 6.69 2.39 -21.18
CA GLY A 699 7.26 1.06 -20.93
C GLY A 699 8.03 0.47 -22.11
N LEU A 700 8.49 1.32 -23.04
CA LEU A 700 9.26 0.95 -24.22
C LEU A 700 10.68 1.49 -24.11
N ARG A 701 11.68 0.61 -24.28
CA ARG A 701 13.09 0.99 -24.28
C ARG A 701 13.77 0.35 -25.49
N GLY A 702 14.80 0.98 -26.02
CA GLY A 702 15.54 0.36 -27.10
C GLY A 702 16.39 1.34 -27.90
N ILE A 703 17.10 0.78 -28.85
CA ILE A 703 17.89 1.52 -29.82
C ILE A 703 17.81 0.78 -31.17
N ASP A 704 17.68 1.56 -32.22
CA ASP A 704 17.78 1.12 -33.60
C ASP A 704 18.95 1.89 -34.24
N ARG A 705 19.97 1.15 -34.65
CA ARG A 705 21.14 1.69 -35.33
C ARG A 705 21.12 1.29 -36.78
N GLN A 706 21.08 2.28 -37.65
CA GLN A 706 21.04 2.11 -39.10
C GLN A 706 22.32 2.68 -39.71
N VAL A 707 23.03 1.84 -40.47
CA VAL A 707 24.19 2.24 -41.26
C VAL A 707 23.80 2.31 -42.72
N GLN A 708 24.20 3.38 -43.40
CA GLN A 708 23.83 3.63 -44.80
C GLN A 708 25.00 4.09 -45.65
N GLY A 709 25.03 3.57 -46.89
CA GLY A 709 25.85 4.05 -47.98
C GLY A 709 24.99 4.66 -49.08
N ARG A 710 25.45 5.69 -49.76
CA ARG A 710 24.78 6.37 -50.86
C ARG A 710 25.76 6.67 -51.97
N VAL A 711 25.28 6.46 -53.23
CA VAL A 711 25.92 6.89 -54.45
C VAL A 711 24.97 7.80 -55.19
N TYR A 712 25.49 8.89 -55.75
CA TYR A 712 24.67 9.88 -56.43
C TYR A 712 25.39 10.46 -57.64
N LEU A 713 24.59 10.83 -58.62
CA LEU A 713 24.98 11.50 -59.82
C LEU A 713 24.00 12.66 -60.11
N GLN A 714 24.55 13.86 -60.30
CA GLN A 714 23.79 15.01 -60.74
C GLN A 714 24.31 15.47 -62.07
N ARG A 715 23.43 15.51 -63.08
CA ARG A 715 23.70 16.12 -64.37
C ARG A 715 22.96 17.44 -64.47
N THR A 716 23.69 18.49 -64.91
CA THR A 716 23.14 19.83 -65.05
C THR A 716 23.31 20.30 -66.50
N GLN A 717 22.22 20.81 -67.11
CA GLN A 717 22.20 21.38 -68.46
C GLN A 717 21.46 22.73 -68.43
N GLY A 718 22.22 23.82 -68.41
CA GLY A 718 21.69 25.15 -68.20
C GLY A 718 20.99 25.27 -66.85
N PRO A 719 19.73 25.72 -66.78
CA PRO A 719 18.99 25.79 -65.53
C PRO A 719 18.36 24.45 -65.09
N LEU A 720 18.36 23.45 -65.94
CA LEU A 720 17.79 22.14 -65.65
C LEU A 720 18.82 21.20 -65.00
N TYR A 721 18.38 20.40 -64.06
CA TYR A 721 19.21 19.32 -63.54
C TYR A 721 18.38 18.02 -63.38
N VAL A 722 19.08 16.92 -63.33
CA VAL A 722 18.59 15.61 -62.95
C VAL A 722 19.56 15.04 -61.93
N LEU A 723 18.97 14.58 -60.78
CA LEU A 723 19.69 13.96 -59.70
C LEU A 723 19.21 12.54 -59.53
N GLY A 724 20.13 11.60 -59.67
CA GLY A 724 19.90 10.18 -59.34
C GLY A 724 20.64 9.85 -58.03
N GLN A 725 19.97 9.13 -57.11
CA GLN A 725 20.55 8.65 -55.91
C GLN A 725 20.24 7.14 -55.74
N LEU A 726 21.20 6.36 -55.31
CA LEU A 726 21.06 4.99 -54.83
C LEU A 726 21.57 4.89 -53.42
N GLY A 727 20.74 4.35 -52.52
CA GLY A 727 21.03 4.15 -51.12
C GLY A 727 20.92 2.66 -50.75
N PHE A 728 21.80 2.19 -49.92
CA PHE A 728 21.77 0.82 -49.37
C PHE A 728 22.31 0.85 -47.94
N GLY A 729 21.86 -0.11 -47.12
CA GLY A 729 22.30 -0.18 -45.75
C GLY A 729 21.68 -1.34 -44.98
N SER A 730 22.05 -1.38 -43.72
CA SER A 730 21.55 -2.34 -42.77
C SER A 730 21.22 -1.67 -41.46
N PHE A 731 20.37 -2.32 -40.67
CA PHE A 731 20.06 -1.85 -39.33
C PHE A 731 20.14 -3.00 -38.31
N GLN A 732 20.42 -2.65 -37.07
CA GLN A 732 20.35 -3.53 -35.89
C GLN A 732 19.44 -2.87 -34.85
N ARG A 733 18.44 -3.61 -34.39
CA ARG A 733 17.42 -3.12 -33.48
C ARG A 733 17.36 -3.97 -32.25
N ARG A 734 17.31 -3.27 -31.10
CA ARG A 734 16.96 -3.86 -29.81
C ARG A 734 15.76 -3.12 -29.25
N LEU A 735 14.70 -3.83 -28.88
CA LEU A 735 13.52 -3.27 -28.23
C LEU A 735 13.15 -4.13 -27.02
N ASP A 736 12.99 -3.45 -25.89
CA ASP A 736 12.47 -3.99 -24.65
C ASP A 736 11.12 -3.30 -24.38
N ARG A 737 10.07 -4.08 -24.19
CA ARG A 737 8.72 -3.53 -24.00
C ARG A 737 8.02 -4.20 -22.83
N GLN A 738 7.19 -3.44 -22.12
CA GLN A 738 6.34 -3.92 -21.06
C GLN A 738 5.06 -4.50 -21.65
N LEU A 739 4.68 -5.67 -21.14
CA LEU A 739 3.39 -6.32 -21.41
C LEU A 739 2.51 -6.11 -20.19
N GLN A 740 1.31 -5.61 -20.39
CA GLN A 740 0.27 -5.61 -19.39
C GLN A 740 -0.63 -6.82 -19.61
N LEU A 741 -0.76 -7.66 -18.59
CA LEU A 741 -1.53 -8.91 -18.62
C LEU A 741 -2.60 -8.86 -17.54
N GLY A 742 -3.70 -8.13 -17.81
CA GLY A 742 -4.63 -7.72 -16.76
C GLY A 742 -3.97 -6.72 -15.82
N ASP A 743 -4.06 -6.98 -14.52
CA ASP A 743 -3.43 -6.15 -13.47
C ASP A 743 -1.96 -6.50 -13.22
N TRP A 744 -1.40 -7.47 -13.94
CA TRP A 744 -0.02 -7.89 -13.85
C TRP A 744 0.81 -7.37 -15.02
N ASN A 745 2.09 -7.04 -14.76
CA ASN A 745 3.03 -6.58 -15.78
C ASN A 745 4.20 -7.54 -15.93
N ASP A 746 4.61 -7.74 -17.19
CA ASP A 746 5.78 -8.53 -17.57
C ASP A 746 6.64 -7.77 -18.58
N TRP A 747 7.86 -8.21 -18.82
CA TRP A 747 8.78 -7.61 -19.78
C TRP A 747 9.18 -8.59 -20.85
N THR A 748 9.33 -8.09 -22.07
CA THR A 748 9.87 -8.86 -23.18
C THR A 748 10.93 -8.07 -23.92
N SER A 749 11.91 -8.79 -24.46
CA SER A 749 13.02 -8.20 -25.20
C SER A 749 13.17 -8.85 -26.57
N SER A 750 13.60 -8.06 -27.54
CA SER A 750 13.92 -8.54 -28.89
C SER A 750 15.19 -7.93 -29.42
N ARG A 751 15.90 -8.69 -30.24
CA ARG A 751 17.03 -8.24 -31.03
C ARG A 751 16.94 -8.82 -32.42
N TYR A 752 16.96 -7.96 -33.44
CA TYR A 752 16.87 -8.36 -34.82
C TYR A 752 17.52 -7.34 -35.75
N SER A 753 17.73 -7.74 -37.00
CA SER A 753 18.41 -6.96 -38.04
C SER A 753 17.57 -6.86 -39.31
N GLY A 754 18.07 -6.09 -40.23
CA GLY A 754 17.51 -6.03 -41.57
C GLY A 754 18.38 -5.21 -42.49
N GLN A 755 17.96 -5.13 -43.73
CA GLN A 755 18.65 -4.45 -44.81
C GLN A 755 17.68 -3.60 -45.60
N PHE A 756 18.19 -2.57 -46.26
CA PHE A 756 17.37 -1.77 -47.17
C PHE A 756 18.17 -1.36 -48.40
N TRP A 757 17.42 -1.09 -49.43
CA TRP A 757 17.88 -0.28 -50.58
C TRP A 757 16.85 0.77 -50.93
N SER A 758 17.31 1.90 -51.49
CA SER A 758 16.47 2.99 -51.97
C SER A 758 17.03 3.53 -53.27
N GLY A 759 16.15 3.92 -54.16
CA GLY A 759 16.52 4.61 -55.38
C GLY A 759 15.60 5.81 -55.61
N SER A 760 16.17 6.97 -55.90
CA SER A 760 15.39 8.16 -56.21
C SER A 760 15.95 8.86 -57.44
N VAL A 761 15.03 9.45 -58.21
CA VAL A 761 15.34 10.32 -59.34
C VAL A 761 14.56 11.61 -59.12
N GLU A 762 15.23 12.72 -59.23
CA GLU A 762 14.68 14.07 -59.08
C GLU A 762 15.10 14.90 -60.28
N ALA A 763 14.15 15.64 -60.88
CA ALA A 763 14.40 16.62 -61.95
C ALA A 763 13.86 18.00 -61.49
N GLY A 764 14.64 19.01 -61.67
CA GLY A 764 14.30 20.36 -61.25
C GLY A 764 14.85 21.47 -62.15
N TYR A 765 14.34 22.66 -61.94
CA TYR A 765 14.69 23.86 -62.70
C TYR A 765 15.26 24.90 -61.72
N HIS A 766 16.48 25.31 -61.94
CA HIS A 766 17.15 26.31 -61.11
C HIS A 766 16.94 27.72 -61.67
N TRP A 767 16.06 28.50 -61.09
CA TRP A 767 15.76 29.86 -61.42
C TRP A 767 16.47 30.82 -60.43
N ARG A 768 17.15 31.84 -60.99
CA ARG A 768 17.86 32.82 -60.14
C ARG A 768 17.57 34.23 -60.64
N GLN A 769 17.18 35.12 -59.68
CA GLN A 769 17.00 36.53 -59.96
C GLN A 769 17.61 37.34 -58.77
N GLY A 770 18.72 38.02 -59.07
CA GLY A 770 19.45 38.77 -58.07
C GLY A 770 19.98 37.89 -56.93
N SER A 771 19.55 38.22 -55.70
CA SER A 771 19.91 37.48 -54.47
C SER A 771 19.01 36.28 -54.15
N LEU A 772 17.93 36.07 -54.93
CA LEU A 772 16.95 34.99 -54.75
C LEU A 772 17.22 33.88 -55.77
N ALA A 773 17.32 32.65 -55.29
CA ALA A 773 17.29 31.45 -56.10
C ALA A 773 16.10 30.58 -55.71
N LEU A 774 15.38 30.05 -56.69
CA LEU A 774 14.25 29.13 -56.53
C LEU A 774 14.51 27.89 -57.37
N THR A 775 14.29 26.70 -56.77
CA THR A 775 14.52 25.42 -57.42
C THR A 775 13.28 24.53 -57.24
N PRO A 776 12.24 24.69 -58.06
CA PRO A 776 11.15 23.72 -58.12
C PRO A 776 11.65 22.39 -58.69
N TYR A 777 11.14 21.27 -58.15
CA TYR A 777 11.48 19.92 -58.56
C TYR A 777 10.34 18.94 -58.44
N LEU A 778 10.43 17.88 -59.21
CA LEU A 778 9.64 16.67 -59.14
C LEU A 778 10.54 15.46 -59.07
N GLY A 779 10.13 14.46 -58.31
CA GLY A 779 10.92 13.25 -58.17
C GLY A 779 10.08 11.99 -57.88
N LEU A 780 10.71 10.88 -58.07
CA LEU A 780 10.22 9.54 -57.71
C LEU A 780 11.20 8.92 -56.75
N ASP A 781 10.68 8.28 -55.70
CA ASP A 781 11.45 7.50 -54.74
C ASP A 781 10.89 6.11 -54.61
N GLN A 782 11.76 5.11 -54.57
CA GLN A 782 11.47 3.70 -54.34
C GLN A 782 12.33 3.21 -53.22
N THR A 783 11.73 2.73 -52.14
CA THR A 783 12.44 2.15 -50.98
C THR A 783 11.94 0.74 -50.71
N GLN A 784 12.87 -0.16 -50.45
CA GLN A 784 12.60 -1.50 -50.00
C GLN A 784 13.34 -1.78 -48.68
N LEU A 785 12.61 -2.19 -47.66
CA LEU A 785 13.11 -2.53 -46.34
C LEU A 785 12.82 -4.00 -46.07
N ARG A 786 13.86 -4.80 -45.84
CA ARG A 786 13.76 -6.21 -45.43
C ARG A 786 14.12 -6.28 -43.95
N THR A 787 13.22 -6.86 -43.16
CA THR A 787 13.41 -7.13 -41.75
C THR A 787 13.50 -8.64 -41.54
N ASP A 788 14.50 -9.10 -40.80
CA ASP A 788 14.63 -10.51 -40.45
C ASP A 788 13.55 -10.92 -39.46
N GLY A 789 13.16 -12.19 -39.50
CA GLY A 789 12.26 -12.75 -38.48
C GLY A 789 12.92 -12.81 -37.13
N PHE A 790 12.11 -12.62 -36.07
CA PHE A 790 12.62 -12.62 -34.72
C PHE A 790 11.63 -13.25 -33.74
N ARG A 791 12.14 -13.56 -32.55
CA ARG A 791 11.37 -14.04 -31.42
C ARG A 791 11.71 -13.22 -30.19
N GLU A 792 10.72 -12.64 -29.53
CA GLU A 792 10.87 -12.00 -28.24
C GLU A 792 11.18 -13.03 -27.17
N GLN A 793 12.02 -12.62 -26.21
CA GLN A 793 12.43 -13.46 -25.08
C GLN A 793 11.68 -12.99 -23.83
N SER A 794 11.29 -13.94 -22.97
CA SER A 794 10.42 -13.69 -21.80
C SER A 794 8.97 -13.35 -22.21
N GLY A 795 8.23 -12.64 -21.36
CA GLY A 795 6.83 -12.27 -21.62
C GLY A 795 5.84 -13.40 -21.37
N SER A 796 6.18 -14.34 -20.48
CA SER A 796 5.29 -15.43 -20.05
C SER A 796 4.55 -16.15 -21.18
N GLY A 797 5.17 -16.24 -22.36
CA GLY A 797 4.57 -16.84 -23.55
C GLY A 797 3.75 -15.90 -24.42
N PHE A 798 3.44 -14.68 -23.94
CA PHE A 798 2.78 -13.60 -24.70
C PHE A 798 3.74 -12.66 -25.43
N GLY A 799 5.05 -12.91 -25.37
CA GLY A 799 6.01 -12.31 -26.28
C GLY A 799 5.70 -12.68 -27.74
N LEU A 800 6.13 -11.87 -28.70
CA LEU A 800 5.86 -12.08 -30.12
C LEU A 800 6.96 -12.89 -30.79
N GLN A 801 6.55 -13.79 -31.68
CA GLN A 801 7.37 -14.33 -32.75
C GLN A 801 6.88 -13.72 -34.07
N VAL A 802 7.78 -13.08 -34.81
CA VAL A 802 7.45 -12.32 -36.02
C VAL A 802 8.21 -12.94 -37.21
N GLN A 803 7.51 -13.15 -38.32
CA GLN A 803 8.13 -13.64 -39.54
C GLN A 803 8.95 -12.54 -40.21
N SER A 804 9.95 -12.95 -41.01
CA SER A 804 10.66 -12.00 -41.87
C SER A 804 9.67 -11.29 -42.81
N ALA A 805 9.91 -9.99 -43.04
CA ALA A 805 9.03 -9.19 -43.86
C ALA A 805 9.82 -8.30 -44.82
N GLN A 806 9.23 -8.04 -45.98
CA GLN A 806 9.78 -7.13 -46.95
C GLN A 806 8.73 -6.03 -47.22
N ALA A 807 9.06 -4.83 -46.75
CA ALA A 807 8.22 -3.64 -46.99
C ALA A 807 8.74 -2.88 -48.23
N THR A 808 7.83 -2.48 -49.10
CA THR A 808 8.14 -1.67 -50.28
C THR A 808 7.29 -0.42 -50.28
N ARG A 809 7.93 0.73 -50.55
CA ARG A 809 7.25 2.03 -50.65
C ARG A 809 7.71 2.75 -51.92
N SER A 810 6.78 3.25 -52.74
CA SER A 810 7.01 4.10 -53.92
C SER A 810 6.33 5.43 -53.66
N GLN A 811 7.00 6.56 -53.92
CA GLN A 811 6.51 7.89 -53.63
C GLN A 811 6.76 8.83 -54.82
N LEU A 812 5.79 9.74 -55.06
CA LEU A 812 5.96 10.94 -55.84
C LEU A 812 6.39 12.07 -54.90
N LEU A 813 7.38 12.82 -55.32
CA LEU A 813 7.92 13.96 -54.58
C LEU A 813 7.66 15.21 -55.42
N ALA A 814 7.21 16.28 -54.80
CA ALA A 814 7.09 17.60 -55.43
C ALA A 814 7.53 18.66 -54.42
N GLY A 815 8.44 19.51 -54.85
CA GLY A 815 8.97 20.47 -53.88
C GLY A 815 9.58 21.72 -54.52
N VAL A 816 9.93 22.62 -53.65
CA VAL A 816 10.68 23.83 -53.99
C VAL A 816 11.77 24.07 -52.96
N ARG A 817 12.98 24.35 -53.41
CA ARG A 817 14.05 24.82 -52.54
C ARG A 817 14.32 26.28 -52.85
N THR A 818 14.63 27.09 -51.88
CA THR A 818 14.87 28.51 -52.02
C THR A 818 16.13 28.93 -51.29
N GLU A 819 16.87 29.82 -51.88
CA GLU A 819 18.03 30.44 -51.27
C GLU A 819 18.01 31.95 -51.49
N TRP A 820 18.21 32.71 -50.45
CA TRP A 820 18.28 34.18 -50.57
C TRP A 820 19.29 34.76 -49.59
N ARG A 821 19.88 35.90 -49.94
CA ARG A 821 20.78 36.66 -49.08
C ARG A 821 20.12 37.95 -48.65
N TRP A 822 20.06 38.14 -47.32
CA TRP A 822 19.50 39.32 -46.73
C TRP A 822 20.27 39.71 -45.47
N GLY A 823 20.72 40.99 -45.32
CA GLY A 823 21.47 41.47 -44.14
C GLY A 823 22.79 40.78 -43.91
N GLY A 824 23.50 40.29 -44.99
CA GLY A 824 24.75 39.52 -44.85
C GLY A 824 24.59 38.08 -44.48
N VAL A 825 23.39 37.62 -44.21
CA VAL A 825 23.03 36.25 -43.84
C VAL A 825 22.44 35.50 -45.04
N GLN A 826 22.85 34.25 -45.22
CA GLN A 826 22.29 33.37 -46.22
C GLN A 826 21.15 32.55 -45.60
N TRP A 827 19.94 32.71 -46.16
CA TRP A 827 18.76 32.00 -45.79
C TRP A 827 18.48 30.90 -46.82
N ARG A 828 18.09 29.72 -46.32
CA ARG A 828 17.68 28.59 -47.14
C ARG A 828 16.35 28.09 -46.66
N GLY A 829 15.41 27.90 -47.56
CA GLY A 829 14.11 27.30 -47.29
C GLY A 829 13.85 26.15 -48.21
N TYR A 830 13.04 25.20 -47.77
CA TYR A 830 12.51 24.19 -48.66
C TYR A 830 11.12 23.74 -48.21
N GLY A 831 10.33 23.32 -49.21
CA GLY A 831 9.07 22.63 -48.99
C GLY A 831 9.03 21.41 -49.88
N GLU A 832 8.76 20.26 -49.34
CA GLU A 832 8.59 19.03 -50.12
C GLU A 832 7.27 18.38 -49.72
N TRP A 833 6.43 18.08 -50.68
CA TRP A 833 5.23 17.26 -50.59
C TRP A 833 5.53 15.88 -51.10
N GLN A 834 5.05 14.85 -50.37
CA GLN A 834 5.26 13.44 -50.66
C GLN A 834 3.92 12.72 -50.78
N GLN A 835 3.72 12.04 -51.92
CA GLN A 835 2.55 11.22 -52.13
C GLN A 835 2.93 9.77 -52.30
N THR A 836 2.47 8.90 -51.40
CA THR A 836 2.67 7.44 -51.53
C THR A 836 1.79 6.91 -52.68
N LEU A 837 2.43 6.38 -53.71
CA LEU A 837 1.79 5.77 -54.87
C LEU A 837 1.45 4.30 -54.62
N ARG A 838 2.42 3.56 -54.03
CA ARG A 838 2.28 2.16 -53.68
C ARG A 838 3.01 1.86 -52.41
N GLN A 839 2.40 1.01 -51.58
CA GLN A 839 2.98 0.55 -50.32
C GLN A 839 2.52 -0.89 -50.04
N SER A 840 3.43 -1.77 -49.64
CA SER A 840 3.12 -3.15 -49.33
C SER A 840 4.09 -3.71 -48.27
N GLY A 841 3.74 -4.84 -47.64
CA GLY A 841 4.60 -5.64 -46.78
C GLY A 841 4.88 -5.03 -45.39
N LEU A 842 4.10 -4.05 -44.97
CA LEU A 842 4.32 -3.36 -43.70
C LEU A 842 3.64 -4.01 -42.49
N ASN A 843 2.80 -4.99 -42.71
CA ASN A 843 2.10 -5.74 -41.68
C ASN A 843 2.68 -7.16 -41.58
N PRO A 844 3.82 -7.36 -40.91
CA PRO A 844 4.40 -8.67 -40.77
C PRO A 844 3.46 -9.59 -40.00
N GLN A 845 3.52 -10.90 -40.27
CA GLN A 845 2.77 -11.88 -39.53
C GLN A 845 3.45 -12.18 -38.20
N ALA A 846 2.67 -12.23 -37.14
CA ALA A 846 3.13 -12.50 -35.80
C ALA A 846 2.24 -13.54 -35.11
N SER A 847 2.84 -14.31 -34.21
CA SER A 847 2.16 -15.16 -33.24
C SER A 847 2.73 -14.91 -31.85
N PHE A 848 2.04 -15.34 -30.80
CA PHE A 848 2.65 -15.39 -29.48
C PHE A 848 3.70 -16.51 -29.41
N THR A 849 4.73 -16.33 -28.59
CA THR A 849 5.84 -17.30 -28.49
C THR A 849 5.42 -18.68 -27.98
N ALA A 850 4.29 -18.76 -27.25
CA ALA A 850 3.70 -20.02 -26.79
C ALA A 850 2.74 -20.66 -27.79
N THR A 851 2.38 -20.01 -28.91
CA THR A 851 1.40 -20.48 -29.87
C THR A 851 1.96 -20.43 -31.31
N SER A 852 1.26 -21.05 -32.25
CA SER A 852 1.62 -21.02 -33.67
C SER A 852 0.57 -20.35 -34.56
N SER A 853 -0.34 -19.58 -33.96
CA SER A 853 -1.41 -18.88 -34.69
C SER A 853 -0.95 -17.52 -35.18
N TRP A 854 -0.79 -17.39 -36.51
CA TRP A 854 -0.23 -16.20 -37.14
C TRP A 854 -1.34 -15.18 -37.50
N THR A 855 -1.13 -13.92 -37.09
CA THR A 855 -1.99 -12.79 -37.42
C THR A 855 -1.15 -11.55 -37.77
N PRO A 856 -1.63 -10.62 -38.62
CA PRO A 856 -0.85 -9.44 -38.99
C PRO A 856 -0.67 -8.50 -37.81
N LEU A 857 0.51 -7.88 -37.72
CA LEU A 857 0.72 -6.72 -36.85
C LEU A 857 0.12 -5.49 -37.50
N VAL A 858 -0.57 -4.66 -36.73
CA VAL A 858 -1.23 -3.46 -37.21
C VAL A 858 -0.71 -2.25 -36.43
N ALA A 859 -0.50 -1.12 -37.06
CA ALA A 859 -0.21 0.16 -36.42
C ALA A 859 -1.47 1.02 -36.27
N SER A 860 -1.52 1.81 -35.25
CA SER A 860 -2.61 2.77 -34.97
C SER A 860 -2.68 3.87 -36.05
N SER A 861 -1.55 4.31 -36.54
CA SER A 861 -1.41 5.25 -37.63
C SER A 861 -0.36 4.77 -38.58
N TRP A 862 -0.77 4.19 -39.73
CA TRP A 862 0.14 4.05 -40.83
C TRP A 862 0.44 5.44 -41.42
N PRO A 863 1.68 5.64 -41.95
CA PRO A 863 1.97 6.85 -42.64
C PRO A 863 0.88 7.04 -43.71
N GLY A 864 0.15 8.11 -43.57
CA GLY A 864 -0.90 8.41 -44.52
C GLY A 864 -0.37 8.50 -45.94
N ARG A 865 -1.23 8.48 -46.88
CA ARG A 865 -0.82 8.52 -48.31
C ARG A 865 -0.13 9.81 -48.73
N SER A 866 -0.28 10.91 -47.96
CA SER A 866 0.33 12.18 -48.24
C SER A 866 0.87 12.87 -47.00
N GLY A 867 1.95 13.57 -47.14
CA GLY A 867 2.57 14.39 -46.10
C GLY A 867 3.57 15.34 -46.73
N GLY A 868 4.12 16.23 -45.91
CA GLY A 868 5.15 17.15 -46.36
C GLY A 868 6.01 17.66 -45.23
N VAL A 869 7.06 18.35 -45.63
CA VAL A 869 7.98 19.01 -44.73
C VAL A 869 8.26 20.42 -45.26
N LEU A 870 8.25 21.41 -44.38
CA LEU A 870 8.72 22.75 -44.60
C LEU A 870 9.95 22.95 -43.72
N GLY A 871 11.04 23.44 -44.30
CA GLY A 871 12.26 23.76 -43.60
C GLY A 871 12.72 25.17 -43.89
N LEU A 872 13.22 25.85 -42.88
CA LEU A 872 13.84 27.16 -42.98
C LEU A 872 15.15 27.11 -42.19
N SER A 873 16.26 27.51 -42.81
CA SER A 873 17.55 27.58 -42.13
C SER A 873 18.29 28.86 -42.44
N MET A 874 19.10 29.29 -41.50
CA MET A 874 19.98 30.45 -41.54
C MET A 874 21.41 29.95 -41.46
N VAL A 875 22.28 30.43 -42.41
CA VAL A 875 23.66 30.09 -42.47
C VAL A 875 24.52 31.31 -42.09
N LEU A 876 25.31 31.17 -41.05
CA LEU A 876 26.19 32.21 -40.54
C LEU A 876 27.64 31.83 -40.76
N PRO A 877 28.44 32.64 -41.49
CA PRO A 877 29.91 32.44 -41.58
C PRO A 877 30.58 32.86 -40.27
N VAL A 878 31.46 32.03 -39.72
CA VAL A 878 32.23 32.35 -38.50
C VAL A 878 33.69 32.65 -38.87
N GLY A 879 34.05 33.92 -38.82
CA GLY A 879 35.41 34.43 -38.80
C GLY A 879 36.37 33.93 -39.88
N VAL A 880 37.67 33.99 -39.64
CA VAL A 880 38.76 33.70 -40.59
C VAL A 880 38.97 32.18 -40.80
N THR A 881 38.30 31.32 -40.05
CA THR A 881 38.36 29.86 -40.19
C THR A 881 37.13 29.40 -40.97
N ALA A 882 37.30 28.45 -41.90
CA ALA A 882 36.28 27.95 -42.85
C ALA A 882 35.11 27.17 -42.20
N GLY A 883 34.50 27.70 -41.13
CA GLY A 883 33.35 27.06 -40.40
C GLY A 883 32.06 27.82 -40.70
N LEU A 884 30.96 27.06 -40.88
CA LEU A 884 29.63 27.57 -41.07
C LEU A 884 28.68 27.03 -39.96
N TRP A 885 28.00 27.96 -39.29
CA TRP A 885 26.88 27.60 -38.44
C TRP A 885 25.57 27.63 -39.23
N THR A 886 24.79 26.57 -39.17
CA THR A 886 23.48 26.52 -39.74
C THR A 886 22.46 26.26 -38.63
N MET A 887 21.55 27.21 -38.45
CA MET A 887 20.41 27.05 -37.55
C MET A 887 19.17 26.83 -38.41
N GLY A 888 18.41 25.78 -38.15
CA GLY A 888 17.25 25.39 -38.95
C GLY A 888 16.07 24.92 -38.14
N LEU A 889 14.85 25.24 -38.64
CA LEU A 889 13.58 24.79 -38.15
C LEU A 889 12.92 23.96 -39.26
N GLU A 890 12.40 22.78 -38.92
CA GLU A 890 11.57 21.99 -39.84
C GLU A 890 10.21 21.76 -39.22
N HIS A 891 9.19 21.84 -40.03
CA HIS A 891 7.80 21.54 -39.66
C HIS A 891 7.27 20.44 -40.58
N TYR A 892 6.79 19.35 -39.99
CA TYR A 892 6.20 18.21 -40.67
C TYR A 892 4.69 18.30 -40.61
N PHE A 893 4.01 18.13 -41.77
CA PHE A 893 2.55 18.24 -41.88
C PHE A 893 1.96 17.11 -42.72
N GLY A 894 0.69 16.81 -42.48
CA GLY A 894 -0.08 15.82 -43.24
C GLY A 894 -0.53 14.63 -42.40
N THR A 895 -1.02 13.60 -43.11
CA THR A 895 -1.52 12.35 -42.50
C THR A 895 -0.40 11.40 -42.11
N ARG A 896 0.84 11.67 -42.53
CA ARG A 896 2.01 10.84 -42.30
C ARG A 896 2.80 11.24 -41.06
N SER A 897 2.95 12.53 -40.82
CA SER A 897 3.69 13.06 -39.69
C SER A 897 3.23 14.45 -39.31
N ARG A 898 3.31 14.76 -38.02
CA ARG A 898 3.11 16.11 -37.49
C ARG A 898 4.18 16.33 -36.41
N GLY A 899 4.85 17.47 -36.45
CA GLY A 899 5.84 17.82 -35.45
C GLY A 899 6.77 18.91 -35.95
N GLU A 900 7.55 19.42 -35.04
CA GLU A 900 8.56 20.44 -35.29
C GLU A 900 9.91 19.92 -34.86
N SER A 901 10.96 20.28 -35.57
CA SER A 901 12.34 20.02 -35.17
C SER A 901 13.19 21.29 -35.29
N LEU A 902 14.00 21.56 -34.27
CA LEU A 902 14.99 22.62 -34.27
C LEU A 902 16.37 21.98 -34.39
N GLY A 903 17.18 22.40 -35.34
CA GLY A 903 18.52 21.89 -35.56
C GLY A 903 19.55 23.00 -35.50
N LEU A 904 20.67 22.77 -34.80
CA LEU A 904 21.85 23.59 -34.85
C LEU A 904 22.99 22.74 -35.44
N ARG A 905 23.60 23.22 -36.49
CA ARG A 905 24.67 22.49 -37.22
C ARG A 905 25.92 23.35 -37.33
N TYR A 906 27.04 22.73 -37.12
CA TYR A 906 28.33 23.31 -37.40
C TYR A 906 29.04 22.49 -38.48
N GLN A 907 29.49 23.15 -39.55
CA GLN A 907 30.19 22.54 -40.68
C GLN A 907 31.60 23.14 -40.80
N LEU A 908 32.59 22.29 -40.73
CA LEU A 908 33.97 22.60 -41.05
C LEU A 908 34.25 22.18 -42.52
N GLY A 909 34.77 23.05 -43.31
CA GLY A 909 35.38 22.69 -44.61
C GLY A 909 36.88 22.47 -44.36
N PHE A 910 37.37 21.30 -44.71
CA PHE A 910 38.78 20.94 -44.67
C PHE A 910 39.42 21.15 -46.03
#